data_8a1f937123bf70bba1b1aa73b91128ee
#
_entry.id   8a1f937123bf70bba1b1aa73b91128ee
#
_cell.length_a   1.000
_cell.length_b   1.000
_cell.length_c   1.000
_cell.angle_alpha   90.00
_cell.angle_beta   90.00
_cell.angle_gamma   90.00
#
_symmetry.space_group_name_H-M   'P 1'
#
loop_
_entity.id
_entity.type
_entity.pdbx_description
1 polymer ?
#
loop_
_entity_poly.entity_id
_entity_poly.type
_entity_poly.pdbx_seq_one_letter_code
_entity_poly.pdbx_strand_id
1 'polypeptide(L)'
;MLTRRPRWLQMEMPIIKFSTQAEFVRRLERGTVIEMQNEIAQLKMLNSRSDTHAAWVIGPIPGCQTSFMTSWLLLARSPTSAQDIPFPTITDRFFIDMEARIQLPQGMFALYHLPATRIQNPYEDVASLDGYLIQKLAAFKVDVPRCQKDENGEQVEVDLMAHLQVCGELDDVSDIKLDETNQQYISICWEASSKTFEAELEALDFFVAPKRSEKRAPCHRARLAFEMLQNFQAENPEMTDLLSEYPHLAQPNNPAYKISPVLLKKFAQFNHDHVAAYEGLGQIKNGLYFVNGCPGAGKTEWNMVISALIQSDHMYAGKRIRHPILFLVDINQTVSDAADRYYCLCKDAGVDVQIIRMHGWPYEMRHSERLNQASGQQECGDVVADFTKNFLTTLGLTHHAGLERDARRAPNLDEAAWDHYEKHKHNSYLGLTNLLDSMKEEEVFGGEDWRLLRRQVTNLYRDVLAGADFVATTPVAASGGFAKLFRPEIIFVDEAPHARELTTLIPLAYFDPAAWIFTGDVKQTRPFVDCCDSEQKAQERGLIFNPYGLQLRLSTMARAAGADALDHKLLVNNRAFGNLHRLPSQLFYEGEITSAHSAEAMYPRSTLYLTEYLEKLSGRENLEENRLVVTFAHSSEATYRSSFWNATHHDWVVGQVQDLLEDEDFQSVDGAPGTIMIQTPYSTAYREYEAEVKHWPAEWKSRVLVVTVDKAQGNQADVVFLDMVRTTSAGFMDDPQRLNVAITRARQAEVIVMHVRMNYRTRRGYEPAQFATQLWVDAQADRRLVHMH
;
A
#
# COMPACT_ATOMS: atom_id res chain seq x y z
N MET A 1 34.07 -40.20 -21.53
CA MET A 1 33.30 -39.02 -21.89
C MET A 1 33.02 -38.22 -20.62
N LEU A 2 33.77 -37.16 -20.38
CA LEU A 2 33.50 -36.22 -19.28
C LEU A 2 32.26 -35.41 -19.66
N THR A 3 31.12 -35.72 -19.07
CA THR A 3 29.92 -34.89 -19.17
C THR A 3 30.24 -33.52 -18.62
N ARG A 4 30.38 -32.51 -19.51
CA ARG A 4 30.45 -31.12 -19.11
C ARG A 4 29.16 -30.83 -18.32
N ARG A 5 29.32 -30.50 -17.01
CA ARG A 5 28.20 -29.95 -16.23
C ARG A 5 27.63 -28.76 -17.00
N PRO A 6 26.32 -28.66 -17.17
CA PRO A 6 25.73 -27.50 -17.80
C PRO A 6 26.20 -26.24 -17.05
N ARG A 7 26.70 -25.24 -17.77
CA ARG A 7 26.98 -23.92 -17.20
C ARG A 7 25.63 -23.21 -17.07
N TRP A 8 25.10 -23.22 -15.86
CA TRP A 8 23.90 -22.45 -15.57
C TRP A 8 24.19 -20.96 -15.69
N LEU A 9 23.23 -20.21 -16.27
CA LEU A 9 23.30 -18.77 -16.32
C LEU A 9 23.18 -18.20 -14.88
N GLN A 10 23.94 -17.16 -14.62
CA GLN A 10 23.90 -16.41 -13.37
C GLN A 10 23.31 -15.02 -13.64
N MET A 11 22.77 -14.39 -12.57
CA MET A 11 22.32 -13.01 -12.65
C MET A 11 23.44 -12.08 -13.08
N GLU A 12 23.13 -11.14 -13.96
CA GLU A 12 24.03 -10.07 -14.31
C GLU A 12 24.12 -9.04 -13.17
N MET A 13 25.33 -8.57 -12.89
CA MET A 13 25.54 -7.50 -11.91
C MET A 13 24.75 -6.24 -12.33
N PRO A 14 24.13 -5.54 -11.36
CA PRO A 14 23.39 -4.35 -11.66
C PRO A 14 24.31 -3.19 -12.07
N ILE A 15 23.83 -2.33 -12.93
CA ILE A 15 24.53 -1.16 -13.43
C ILE A 15 23.97 0.07 -12.74
N ILE A 16 24.82 0.87 -12.14
CA ILE A 16 24.47 2.14 -11.50
C ILE A 16 24.43 3.27 -12.56
N LYS A 17 25.49 3.39 -13.36
CA LYS A 17 25.63 4.38 -14.43
C LYS A 17 25.70 3.67 -15.76
N PHE A 18 24.70 3.83 -16.59
CA PHE A 18 24.67 3.22 -17.91
C PHE A 18 25.53 4.00 -18.89
N SER A 19 26.29 3.31 -19.71
CA SER A 19 27.13 3.92 -20.76
C SER A 19 26.29 4.30 -21.98
N THR A 20 25.19 3.62 -22.23
CA THR A 20 24.31 3.85 -23.37
C THR A 20 22.84 3.67 -23.02
N GLN A 21 21.98 4.45 -23.67
CA GLN A 21 20.54 4.29 -23.58
C GLN A 21 20.09 2.88 -24.01
N ALA A 22 20.72 2.30 -25.02
CA ALA A 22 20.39 0.96 -25.51
C ALA A 22 20.56 -0.12 -24.42
N GLU A 23 21.58 0.00 -23.58
CA GLU A 23 21.79 -0.94 -22.48
C GLU A 23 20.78 -0.74 -21.35
N PHE A 24 20.49 0.51 -20.99
CA PHE A 24 19.43 0.87 -20.04
C PHE A 24 18.11 0.24 -20.47
N VAL A 25 17.67 0.52 -21.69
CA VAL A 25 16.42 -0.01 -22.25
C VAL A 25 16.43 -1.53 -22.27
N ARG A 26 17.47 -2.15 -22.82
CA ARG A 26 17.57 -3.60 -22.95
C ARG A 26 17.40 -4.32 -21.61
N ARG A 27 18.03 -3.83 -20.54
CA ARG A 27 17.98 -4.48 -19.23
C ARG A 27 16.62 -4.33 -18.57
N LEU A 28 16.06 -3.13 -18.59
CA LEU A 28 14.79 -2.84 -17.94
C LEU A 28 13.61 -3.45 -18.72
N GLU A 29 13.57 -3.26 -20.02
CA GLU A 29 12.50 -3.83 -20.86
C GLU A 29 12.47 -5.35 -20.78
N ARG A 30 13.58 -6.02 -21.10
CA ARG A 30 13.63 -7.49 -21.09
C ARG A 30 13.41 -8.06 -19.69
N GLY A 31 14.01 -7.43 -18.68
CA GLY A 31 13.81 -7.84 -17.30
C GLY A 31 12.34 -7.77 -16.89
N THR A 32 11.67 -6.66 -17.19
CA THR A 32 10.24 -6.45 -16.88
C THR A 32 9.33 -7.39 -17.67
N VAL A 33 9.62 -7.66 -18.95
CA VAL A 33 8.86 -8.63 -19.75
C VAL A 33 8.97 -10.05 -19.17
N ILE A 34 10.16 -10.47 -18.72
CA ILE A 34 10.36 -11.78 -18.09
C ILE A 34 9.58 -11.85 -16.76
N GLU A 35 9.61 -10.81 -15.93
CA GLU A 35 8.82 -10.78 -14.67
C GLU A 35 7.32 -10.89 -14.96
N MET A 36 6.80 -10.14 -15.93
CA MET A 36 5.41 -10.24 -16.36
C MET A 36 5.05 -11.67 -16.81
N GLN A 37 5.91 -12.31 -17.61
CA GLN A 37 5.69 -13.69 -18.05
C GLN A 37 5.72 -14.67 -16.89
N ASN A 38 6.60 -14.47 -15.92
CA ASN A 38 6.69 -15.31 -14.72
C ASN A 38 5.46 -15.14 -13.83
N GLU A 39 4.96 -13.92 -13.63
CA GLU A 39 3.72 -13.68 -12.88
C GLU A 39 2.53 -14.39 -13.55
N ILE A 40 2.38 -14.27 -14.87
CA ILE A 40 1.35 -14.98 -15.63
C ILE A 40 1.51 -16.50 -15.48
N ALA A 41 2.73 -17.03 -15.55
CA ALA A 41 2.99 -18.46 -15.40
C ALA A 41 2.64 -18.96 -13.99
N GLN A 42 3.01 -18.22 -12.96
CA GLN A 42 2.67 -18.55 -11.57
C GLN A 42 1.16 -18.56 -11.33
N LEU A 43 0.43 -17.59 -11.86
CA LEU A 43 -1.03 -17.55 -11.74
C LEU A 43 -1.71 -18.68 -12.51
N LYS A 44 -1.19 -19.04 -13.68
CA LYS A 44 -1.66 -20.25 -14.39
C LYS A 44 -1.43 -21.52 -13.57
N MET A 45 -0.27 -21.64 -12.93
CA MET A 45 0.02 -22.75 -12.03
C MET A 45 -0.90 -22.74 -10.80
N LEU A 46 -1.17 -21.56 -10.24
CA LEU A 46 -2.09 -21.39 -9.12
C LEU A 46 -3.52 -21.80 -9.52
N ASN A 47 -3.99 -21.30 -10.65
CA ASN A 47 -5.32 -21.66 -11.18
C ASN A 47 -5.46 -23.15 -11.53
N SER A 48 -4.37 -23.79 -11.98
CA SER A 48 -4.38 -25.25 -12.27
C SER A 48 -4.48 -26.12 -11.01
N ARG A 49 -4.18 -25.55 -9.83
CA ARG A 49 -4.31 -26.18 -8.51
C ARG A 49 -5.60 -25.79 -7.81
N SER A 50 -6.37 -24.87 -8.38
CA SER A 50 -7.67 -24.48 -7.85
C SER A 50 -8.67 -25.61 -8.03
N ASP A 51 -9.44 -25.88 -6.99
CA ASP A 51 -10.50 -26.87 -6.98
C ASP A 51 -11.86 -26.17 -6.96
N THR A 52 -12.93 -26.93 -7.12
CA THR A 52 -14.28 -26.42 -6.96
C THR A 52 -14.65 -26.37 -5.47
N HIS A 53 -15.24 -25.26 -5.06
CA HIS A 53 -15.67 -25.04 -3.69
C HIS A 53 -17.18 -24.97 -3.60
N ALA A 54 -17.76 -25.64 -2.59
CA ALA A 54 -19.16 -25.50 -2.28
C ALA A 54 -19.48 -24.07 -1.83
N ALA A 55 -20.49 -23.45 -2.40
CA ALA A 55 -20.90 -22.11 -2.08
C ALA A 55 -22.43 -21.96 -2.06
N TRP A 56 -22.90 -20.96 -1.34
CA TRP A 56 -24.31 -20.60 -1.24
C TRP A 56 -24.47 -19.11 -1.50
N VAL A 57 -25.39 -18.76 -2.41
CA VAL A 57 -25.78 -17.38 -2.66
C VAL A 57 -26.70 -16.92 -1.52
N ILE A 58 -26.28 -15.95 -0.73
CA ILE A 58 -27.04 -15.49 0.44
C ILE A 58 -28.06 -14.43 0.03
N GLY A 59 -27.67 -13.49 -0.77
CA GLY A 59 -28.53 -12.41 -1.25
C GLY A 59 -27.76 -11.18 -1.71
N PRO A 60 -28.47 -10.22 -2.27
CA PRO A 60 -27.88 -8.95 -2.65
C PRO A 60 -27.46 -8.17 -1.40
N ILE A 61 -26.29 -7.51 -1.47
CA ILE A 61 -25.81 -6.63 -0.41
C ILE A 61 -26.58 -5.32 -0.50
N PRO A 62 -27.33 -4.89 0.51
CA PRO A 62 -28.06 -3.64 0.51
C PRO A 62 -27.17 -2.44 0.25
N GLY A 63 -27.69 -1.44 -0.47
CA GLY A 63 -26.92 -0.25 -0.84
C GLY A 63 -25.91 -0.45 -1.98
N CYS A 64 -25.63 -1.69 -2.36
CA CYS A 64 -24.76 -2.03 -3.49
C CYS A 64 -25.54 -2.45 -4.74
N GLN A 65 -26.84 -2.18 -4.78
CA GLN A 65 -27.68 -2.43 -5.93
C GLN A 65 -27.71 -1.20 -6.81
N THR A 66 -27.32 -1.35 -8.06
CA THR A 66 -27.61 -0.39 -9.14
C THR A 66 -28.45 -1.10 -10.18
N SER A 67 -29.13 -0.37 -11.04
CA SER A 67 -29.89 -0.95 -12.16
C SER A 67 -29.04 -1.80 -13.12
N PHE A 68 -27.72 -1.91 -12.91
CA PHE A 68 -26.77 -2.62 -13.76
C PHE A 68 -25.91 -3.65 -13.06
N MET A 69 -25.72 -3.51 -11.77
CA MET A 69 -24.89 -4.43 -11.01
C MET A 69 -25.35 -4.51 -9.58
N THR A 70 -25.63 -5.72 -9.20
CA THR A 70 -25.90 -6.08 -7.82
C THR A 70 -24.65 -6.71 -7.25
N SER A 71 -24.25 -6.26 -6.07
CA SER A 71 -23.24 -7.00 -5.29
C SER A 71 -23.96 -8.03 -4.44
N TRP A 72 -23.50 -9.27 -4.56
CA TRP A 72 -24.08 -10.41 -3.87
C TRP A 72 -23.14 -10.90 -2.79
N LEU A 73 -23.71 -11.37 -1.69
CA LEU A 73 -23.00 -12.08 -0.64
C LEU A 73 -23.09 -13.59 -0.91
N LEU A 74 -21.94 -14.22 -1.06
CA LEU A 74 -21.81 -15.68 -1.12
C LEU A 74 -21.07 -16.18 0.11
N LEU A 75 -21.48 -17.32 0.64
CA LEU A 75 -20.70 -18.11 1.57
C LEU A 75 -20.02 -19.24 0.80
N ALA A 76 -18.72 -19.35 0.88
CA ALA A 76 -17.96 -20.42 0.24
C ALA A 76 -17.24 -21.26 1.30
N ARG A 77 -17.23 -22.57 1.11
CA ARG A 77 -16.47 -23.46 1.99
C ARG A 77 -14.97 -23.31 1.68
N SER A 78 -14.21 -22.87 2.68
CA SER A 78 -12.75 -22.77 2.56
C SER A 78 -12.13 -24.17 2.66
N PRO A 79 -11.08 -24.47 1.89
CA PRO A 79 -10.34 -25.72 2.05
C PRO A 79 -9.70 -25.78 3.45
N THR A 80 -9.63 -26.99 4.02
CA THR A 80 -8.92 -27.22 5.28
C THR A 80 -7.40 -27.04 5.10
N SER A 81 -6.68 -26.74 6.17
CA SER A 81 -5.22 -26.56 6.12
C SER A 81 -4.44 -27.77 5.62
N ALA A 82 -5.02 -28.96 5.75
CA ALA A 82 -4.43 -30.19 5.24
C ALA A 82 -4.44 -30.26 3.70
N GLN A 83 -5.27 -29.45 3.05
CA GLN A 83 -5.39 -29.40 1.59
C GLN A 83 -4.52 -28.23 1.06
N ASP A 84 -3.51 -28.53 0.27
CA ASP A 84 -2.69 -27.50 -0.40
C ASP A 84 -3.43 -26.90 -1.63
N ILE A 85 -4.68 -26.47 -1.39
CA ILE A 85 -5.54 -25.84 -2.39
C ILE A 85 -5.47 -24.33 -2.19
N PRO A 86 -5.16 -23.56 -3.22
CA PRO A 86 -5.15 -22.10 -3.14
C PRO A 86 -6.56 -21.55 -2.84
N PHE A 87 -6.65 -20.66 -1.86
CA PHE A 87 -7.89 -19.99 -1.51
C PHE A 87 -7.63 -18.52 -1.18
N PRO A 88 -8.50 -17.56 -1.59
CA PRO A 88 -8.27 -16.13 -1.39
C PRO A 88 -8.15 -15.74 0.09
N THR A 89 -7.28 -14.77 0.38
CA THR A 89 -7.25 -14.09 1.67
C THR A 89 -8.20 -12.89 1.70
N ILE A 90 -8.48 -12.34 2.88
CA ILE A 90 -9.32 -11.15 3.02
C ILE A 90 -8.71 -10.01 2.19
N THR A 91 -9.54 -9.30 1.45
CA THR A 91 -9.20 -8.27 0.47
C THR A 91 -8.60 -8.74 -0.84
N ASP A 92 -8.27 -10.02 -1.00
CA ASP A 92 -7.86 -10.54 -2.30
C ASP A 92 -9.00 -10.40 -3.30
N ARG A 93 -8.62 -10.05 -4.53
CA ARG A 93 -9.50 -9.93 -5.68
C ARG A 93 -9.23 -11.06 -6.66
N PHE A 94 -10.29 -11.67 -7.09
CA PHE A 94 -10.25 -12.84 -7.96
C PHE A 94 -11.54 -12.89 -8.80
N PHE A 95 -11.66 -13.87 -9.62
CA PHE A 95 -12.91 -14.20 -10.32
C PHE A 95 -13.44 -15.51 -9.79
N ILE A 96 -14.74 -15.64 -9.81
CA ILE A 96 -15.40 -16.93 -9.61
C ILE A 96 -16.07 -17.34 -10.91
N ASP A 97 -15.88 -18.62 -11.25
CA ASP A 97 -16.65 -19.30 -12.27
C ASP A 97 -17.76 -20.09 -11.58
N MET A 98 -19.00 -19.87 -12.00
CA MET A 98 -20.18 -20.51 -11.41
C MET A 98 -21.18 -20.86 -12.51
N GLU A 99 -21.77 -22.05 -12.48
CA GLU A 99 -22.85 -22.43 -13.39
C GLU A 99 -24.15 -21.69 -13.03
N ALA A 100 -24.80 -21.13 -14.05
CA ALA A 100 -26.12 -20.52 -13.88
C ALA A 100 -27.17 -21.61 -13.62
N ARG A 101 -28.17 -21.27 -12.79
CA ARG A 101 -29.32 -22.17 -12.60
C ARG A 101 -30.23 -22.28 -13.81
N ILE A 102 -30.15 -21.31 -14.73
CA ILE A 102 -30.98 -21.29 -15.95
C ILE A 102 -30.31 -22.12 -17.03
N GLN A 103 -31.03 -23.14 -17.49
CA GLN A 103 -30.59 -24.00 -18.56
C GLN A 103 -30.82 -23.32 -19.92
N LEU A 104 -29.78 -23.20 -20.72
CA LEU A 104 -29.86 -22.68 -22.07
C LEU A 104 -30.65 -23.66 -22.98
N PRO A 105 -31.25 -23.20 -24.11
CA PRO A 105 -32.06 -24.01 -25.01
C PRO A 105 -31.37 -25.27 -25.55
N GLN A 106 -30.06 -25.36 -25.44
CA GLN A 106 -29.21 -26.50 -25.86
C GLN A 106 -28.91 -27.51 -24.73
N GLY A 107 -29.51 -27.33 -23.55
CA GLY A 107 -29.30 -28.21 -22.40
C GLY A 107 -28.01 -27.99 -21.59
N MET A 108 -27.21 -26.97 -21.95
CA MET A 108 -26.03 -26.54 -21.19
C MET A 108 -26.40 -25.39 -20.24
N PHE A 109 -25.76 -25.35 -19.11
CA PHE A 109 -25.88 -24.19 -18.21
C PHE A 109 -24.97 -23.04 -18.68
N ALA A 110 -25.43 -21.80 -18.51
CA ALA A 110 -24.54 -20.66 -18.70
C ALA A 110 -23.48 -20.64 -17.60
N LEU A 111 -22.25 -20.30 -17.96
CA LEU A 111 -21.16 -20.12 -17.00
C LEU A 111 -21.02 -18.64 -16.70
N TYR A 112 -21.18 -18.26 -15.43
CA TYR A 112 -20.89 -16.91 -14.96
C TYR A 112 -19.41 -16.82 -14.61
N HIS A 113 -18.75 -15.78 -15.12
CA HIS A 113 -17.40 -15.38 -14.73
C HIS A 113 -17.47 -14.00 -14.05
N LEU A 114 -17.48 -14.00 -12.73
CA LEU A 114 -17.82 -12.83 -11.93
C LEU A 114 -16.65 -12.35 -11.07
N PRO A 115 -16.39 -11.03 -11.04
CA PRO A 115 -15.39 -10.48 -10.13
C PRO A 115 -15.85 -10.63 -8.68
N ALA A 116 -14.94 -11.09 -7.84
CA ALA A 116 -15.19 -11.35 -6.45
C ALA A 116 -14.08 -10.78 -5.55
N THR A 117 -14.44 -10.50 -4.31
CA THR A 117 -13.52 -10.10 -3.25
C THR A 117 -13.87 -10.86 -1.98
N ARG A 118 -12.87 -11.42 -1.31
CA ARG A 118 -13.09 -11.96 0.04
C ARG A 118 -13.19 -10.81 1.02
N ILE A 119 -14.30 -10.75 1.73
CA ILE A 119 -14.59 -9.73 2.75
C ILE A 119 -14.51 -10.32 4.14
N GLN A 120 -14.37 -9.48 5.15
CA GLN A 120 -14.56 -9.88 6.53
C GLN A 120 -16.03 -10.27 6.76
N ASN A 121 -16.28 -11.02 7.82
CA ASN A 121 -17.66 -11.38 8.16
C ASN A 121 -18.51 -10.10 8.31
N PRO A 122 -19.46 -9.83 7.44
CA PRO A 122 -20.26 -8.61 7.50
C PRO A 122 -21.16 -8.51 8.74
N TYR A 123 -21.27 -9.60 9.53
CA TYR A 123 -22.06 -9.64 10.78
C TYR A 123 -21.35 -8.98 11.97
N GLU A 124 -20.05 -8.72 11.87
CA GLU A 124 -19.30 -8.09 12.96
C GLU A 124 -19.49 -6.59 13.01
N ASP A 125 -19.94 -5.98 11.92
CA ASP A 125 -20.20 -4.54 11.81
C ASP A 125 -21.71 -4.28 11.61
N VAL A 126 -22.52 -4.70 12.59
CA VAL A 126 -23.99 -4.69 12.56
C VAL A 126 -24.58 -3.29 12.33
N ALA A 127 -23.81 -2.22 12.56
CA ALA A 127 -24.30 -0.85 12.43
C ALA A 127 -24.51 -0.41 10.95
N SER A 128 -23.94 -1.13 9.98
CA SER A 128 -24.00 -0.77 8.56
C SER A 128 -24.97 -1.59 7.71
N LEU A 129 -25.65 -2.59 8.28
CA LEU A 129 -26.52 -3.51 7.55
C LEU A 129 -28.00 -3.20 7.75
N ASP A 130 -28.75 -3.21 6.65
CA ASP A 130 -30.21 -3.06 6.66
C ASP A 130 -30.88 -4.18 7.49
N GLY A 131 -31.92 -3.84 8.28
CA GLY A 131 -32.59 -4.76 9.19
C GLY A 131 -33.12 -6.05 8.56
N TYR A 132 -33.41 -6.04 7.26
CA TYR A 132 -33.85 -7.21 6.49
C TYR A 132 -32.70 -8.21 6.29
N LEU A 133 -31.51 -7.73 5.95
CA LEU A 133 -30.34 -8.60 5.81
C LEU A 133 -29.92 -9.15 7.17
N ILE A 134 -29.98 -8.33 8.22
CA ILE A 134 -29.71 -8.75 9.61
C ILE A 134 -30.66 -9.88 10.03
N GLN A 135 -31.96 -9.81 9.71
CA GLN A 135 -32.88 -10.88 9.99
C GLN A 135 -32.61 -12.16 9.19
N LYS A 136 -32.36 -12.02 7.87
CA LYS A 136 -31.99 -13.18 7.04
C LYS A 136 -30.72 -13.84 7.55
N LEU A 137 -29.76 -13.07 7.96
CA LEU A 137 -28.45 -13.52 8.40
C LEU A 137 -28.46 -14.03 9.86
N ALA A 138 -29.29 -13.46 10.76
CA ALA A 138 -29.48 -13.98 12.11
C ALA A 138 -30.20 -15.35 12.13
N ALA A 139 -30.97 -15.67 11.08
CA ALA A 139 -31.52 -16.99 10.88
C ALA A 139 -30.45 -18.05 10.52
N PHE A 140 -29.29 -17.59 9.99
CA PHE A 140 -28.10 -18.39 9.70
C PHE A 140 -27.08 -18.13 10.82
N LYS A 141 -27.30 -18.63 12.01
CA LYS A 141 -26.25 -18.81 13.00
C LYS A 141 -25.23 -19.78 12.42
N VAL A 142 -24.37 -19.28 11.57
CA VAL A 142 -23.11 -19.92 11.28
C VAL A 142 -22.22 -19.61 12.47
N ASP A 143 -22.40 -20.34 13.56
CA ASP A 143 -21.35 -20.49 14.53
C ASP A 143 -20.18 -21.04 13.72
N VAL A 144 -19.25 -20.18 13.31
CA VAL A 144 -17.97 -20.59 12.75
C VAL A 144 -17.21 -21.22 13.92
N PRO A 145 -17.16 -22.53 14.04
CA PRO A 145 -16.44 -23.15 15.15
C PRO A 145 -14.97 -22.84 14.87
N ARG A 146 -14.36 -22.11 15.78
CA ARG A 146 -12.91 -22.05 15.88
C ARG A 146 -12.43 -23.42 16.25
N CYS A 147 -11.21 -23.77 15.83
CA CYS A 147 -10.52 -25.02 16.13
C CYS A 147 -11.19 -25.83 17.24
N GLN A 148 -11.97 -26.83 16.87
CA GLN A 148 -12.46 -27.79 17.84
C GLN A 148 -11.29 -28.67 18.25
N LYS A 149 -11.19 -28.96 19.54
CA LYS A 149 -10.30 -30.02 20.00
C LYS A 149 -11.01 -31.35 19.76
N ASP A 150 -10.29 -32.28 19.12
CA ASP A 150 -10.79 -33.65 19.00
C ASP A 150 -10.88 -34.37 20.38
N GLU A 151 -11.37 -35.58 20.39
CA GLU A 151 -11.49 -36.39 21.61
C GLU A 151 -10.13 -36.63 22.32
N ASN A 152 -9.00 -36.35 21.64
CA ASN A 152 -7.64 -36.47 22.17
C ASN A 152 -7.05 -35.10 22.60
N GLY A 153 -7.80 -34.00 22.41
CA GLY A 153 -7.37 -32.66 22.78
C GLY A 153 -6.49 -32.00 21.71
N GLU A 154 -6.31 -32.62 20.54
CA GLU A 154 -5.61 -32.01 19.40
C GLU A 154 -6.55 -31.05 18.66
N GLN A 155 -5.99 -29.90 18.22
CA GLN A 155 -6.75 -28.92 17.45
C GLN A 155 -7.07 -29.47 16.05
N VAL A 156 -8.34 -29.76 15.80
CA VAL A 156 -8.85 -30.14 14.49
C VAL A 156 -9.41 -28.89 13.82
N GLU A 157 -8.90 -28.61 12.65
CA GLU A 157 -9.38 -27.50 11.81
C GLU A 157 -10.74 -27.86 11.22
N VAL A 158 -11.76 -27.09 11.61
CA VAL A 158 -13.12 -27.27 11.08
C VAL A 158 -13.26 -26.49 9.77
N ASP A 159 -14.13 -26.96 8.86
CA ASP A 159 -14.49 -26.27 7.62
C ASP A 159 -14.84 -24.80 7.89
N LEU A 160 -13.99 -23.90 7.44
CA LEU A 160 -14.20 -22.46 7.60
C LEU A 160 -15.06 -21.95 6.44
N MET A 161 -16.07 -21.16 6.75
CA MET A 161 -16.87 -20.47 5.74
C MET A 161 -16.25 -19.10 5.45
N ALA A 162 -15.98 -18.84 4.17
CA ALA A 162 -15.48 -17.54 3.71
C ALA A 162 -16.63 -16.71 3.14
N HIS A 163 -16.63 -15.41 3.46
CA HIS A 163 -17.57 -14.44 2.91
C HIS A 163 -16.99 -13.84 1.64
N LEU A 164 -17.71 -13.99 0.53
CA LEU A 164 -17.33 -13.47 -0.76
C LEU A 164 -18.35 -12.44 -1.23
N GLN A 165 -17.88 -11.24 -1.51
CA GLN A 165 -18.65 -10.23 -2.24
C GLN A 165 -18.44 -10.47 -3.72
N VAL A 166 -19.50 -10.73 -4.45
CA VAL A 166 -19.49 -10.99 -5.89
C VAL A 166 -20.29 -9.93 -6.61
N CYS A 167 -19.75 -9.39 -7.69
CA CYS A 167 -20.40 -8.34 -8.46
C CYS A 167 -20.91 -8.91 -9.81
N GLY A 168 -22.22 -8.80 -10.05
CA GLY A 168 -22.86 -9.28 -11.29
C GLY A 168 -24.36 -9.48 -11.14
N GLU A 169 -24.96 -10.03 -12.17
CA GLU A 169 -26.36 -10.45 -12.15
C GLU A 169 -26.41 -11.92 -11.72
N LEU A 170 -27.07 -12.19 -10.62
CA LEU A 170 -27.38 -13.53 -10.13
C LEU A 170 -28.88 -13.64 -9.91
N ASP A 171 -29.39 -14.86 -10.04
CA ASP A 171 -30.79 -15.13 -9.76
C ASP A 171 -31.07 -14.99 -8.24
N ASP A 172 -32.07 -14.20 -7.87
CA ASP A 172 -32.48 -14.04 -6.47
C ASP A 172 -33.06 -15.35 -5.94
N VAL A 173 -32.60 -15.72 -4.73
CA VAL A 173 -33.06 -16.93 -4.05
C VAL A 173 -33.91 -16.50 -2.88
N SER A 174 -35.23 -16.68 -3.00
CA SER A 174 -36.21 -16.20 -2.01
C SER A 174 -36.13 -16.94 -0.66
N ASP A 175 -35.73 -18.20 -0.66
CA ASP A 175 -35.62 -19.04 0.56
C ASP A 175 -34.22 -19.69 0.62
N ILE A 176 -33.32 -19.07 1.36
CA ILE A 176 -31.95 -19.57 1.46
C ILE A 176 -31.86 -20.58 2.61
N LYS A 177 -31.55 -21.81 2.25
CA LYS A 177 -31.11 -22.85 3.20
C LYS A 177 -29.69 -23.24 2.88
N LEU A 178 -28.84 -23.35 3.91
CA LEU A 178 -27.46 -23.84 3.76
C LEU A 178 -27.47 -25.40 3.71
N ASP A 179 -28.26 -25.95 2.82
CA ASP A 179 -28.39 -27.38 2.58
C ASP A 179 -27.84 -27.73 1.18
N GLU A 180 -27.73 -29.02 0.91
CA GLU A 180 -27.24 -29.53 -0.36
C GLU A 180 -28.12 -29.13 -1.57
N THR A 181 -29.37 -28.76 -1.33
CA THR A 181 -30.32 -28.42 -2.42
C THR A 181 -30.07 -27.01 -2.97
N ASN A 182 -29.51 -26.13 -2.15
CA ASN A 182 -29.16 -24.74 -2.50
C ASN A 182 -27.66 -24.56 -2.73
N GLN A 183 -26.89 -25.62 -2.56
CA GLN A 183 -25.46 -25.62 -2.79
C GLN A 183 -25.14 -25.45 -4.27
N GLN A 184 -24.18 -24.58 -4.55
CA GLN A 184 -23.57 -24.42 -5.86
C GLN A 184 -22.08 -24.69 -5.75
N TYR A 185 -21.42 -24.87 -6.87
CA TYR A 185 -19.98 -25.04 -6.92
C TYR A 185 -19.38 -23.83 -7.64
N ILE A 186 -18.36 -23.24 -7.02
CA ILE A 186 -17.59 -22.16 -7.60
C ILE A 186 -16.15 -22.59 -7.81
N SER A 187 -15.54 -22.17 -8.90
CA SER A 187 -14.09 -22.25 -9.11
C SER A 187 -13.49 -20.86 -8.92
N ILE A 188 -12.36 -20.79 -8.22
CA ILE A 188 -11.65 -19.53 -7.98
C ILE A 188 -10.57 -19.37 -9.05
N CYS A 189 -10.58 -18.23 -9.72
CA CYS A 189 -9.65 -17.91 -10.79
C CYS A 189 -8.93 -16.59 -10.48
N TRP A 190 -7.61 -16.61 -10.41
CA TRP A 190 -6.80 -15.41 -10.31
C TRP A 190 -6.35 -14.95 -11.69
N GLU A 191 -6.55 -13.68 -11.99
CA GLU A 191 -6.06 -13.08 -13.23
C GLU A 191 -4.84 -12.21 -12.95
N ALA A 192 -3.82 -12.34 -13.81
CA ALA A 192 -2.67 -11.48 -13.79
C ALA A 192 -3.07 -10.04 -14.10
N SER A 193 -2.62 -9.10 -13.27
CA SER A 193 -2.70 -7.70 -13.60
C SER A 193 -1.47 -7.28 -14.41
N SER A 194 -1.49 -7.51 -15.72
CA SER A 194 -0.42 -7.03 -16.61
C SER A 194 -0.30 -5.50 -16.65
N LYS A 195 -1.31 -4.79 -16.16
CA LYS A 195 -1.43 -3.31 -16.31
C LYS A 195 -0.25 -2.54 -15.70
N THR A 196 0.34 -3.01 -14.62
CA THR A 196 1.54 -2.37 -14.06
C THR A 196 2.71 -2.48 -15.02
N PHE A 197 2.95 -3.68 -15.52
CA PHE A 197 4.03 -3.93 -16.49
C PHE A 197 3.78 -3.23 -17.83
N GLU A 198 2.53 -3.23 -18.30
CA GLU A 198 2.11 -2.50 -19.50
C GLU A 198 2.35 -1.00 -19.36
N ALA A 199 1.93 -0.39 -18.27
CA ALA A 199 2.15 1.03 -18.01
C ALA A 199 3.65 1.39 -17.91
N GLU A 200 4.46 0.51 -17.31
CA GLU A 200 5.91 0.67 -17.22
C GLU A 200 6.57 0.59 -18.60
N LEU A 201 6.21 -0.42 -19.39
CA LEU A 201 6.76 -0.60 -20.74
C LEU A 201 6.27 0.51 -21.67
N GLU A 202 5.02 0.93 -21.58
CA GLU A 202 4.49 2.07 -22.35
C GLU A 202 5.22 3.36 -22.02
N ALA A 203 5.51 3.62 -20.74
CA ALA A 203 6.28 4.78 -20.31
C ALA A 203 7.70 4.76 -20.88
N LEU A 204 8.34 3.60 -20.92
CA LEU A 204 9.67 3.45 -21.54
C LEU A 204 9.60 3.68 -23.05
N ASP A 205 8.64 3.07 -23.76
CA ASP A 205 8.44 3.22 -25.20
C ASP A 205 8.20 4.68 -25.58
N PHE A 206 7.57 5.46 -24.72
CA PHE A 206 7.31 6.86 -24.93
C PHE A 206 8.59 7.70 -25.12
N PHE A 207 9.68 7.30 -24.44
CA PHE A 207 11.00 7.95 -24.59
C PHE A 207 11.82 7.39 -25.75
N VAL A 208 11.72 6.08 -25.99
CA VAL A 208 12.64 5.36 -26.89
C VAL A 208 12.12 5.23 -28.32
N ALA A 209 10.84 4.94 -28.46
CA ALA A 209 10.18 4.68 -29.74
C ALA A 209 8.78 5.31 -29.77
N PRO A 210 8.66 6.64 -29.68
CA PRO A 210 7.35 7.29 -29.69
C PRO A 210 6.59 6.88 -30.95
N LYS A 211 5.46 6.19 -30.77
CA LYS A 211 4.61 5.74 -31.88
C LYS A 211 4.18 6.97 -32.69
N ARG A 212 4.42 6.96 -33.99
CA ARG A 212 4.04 8.06 -34.90
C ARG A 212 2.53 8.38 -34.91
N SER A 213 1.70 7.43 -34.41
CA SER A 213 0.26 7.57 -34.26
C SER A 213 -0.19 8.31 -33.00
N GLU A 214 0.67 8.42 -31.99
CA GLU A 214 0.33 9.09 -30.75
C GLU A 214 0.72 10.57 -30.81
N LYS A 215 -0.28 11.44 -30.68
CA LYS A 215 -0.15 12.90 -30.73
C LYS A 215 0.66 13.51 -29.57
N ARG A 216 1.29 12.70 -28.73
CA ARG A 216 1.98 13.12 -27.52
C ARG A 216 3.43 12.62 -27.52
N ALA A 217 4.38 13.53 -27.58
CA ALA A 217 5.79 13.27 -27.28
C ALA A 217 6.08 13.70 -25.84
N PRO A 218 7.09 13.12 -25.17
CA PRO A 218 7.54 13.62 -23.87
C PRO A 218 7.89 15.10 -23.98
N CYS A 219 7.59 15.87 -22.94
CA CYS A 219 7.98 17.28 -22.90
C CYS A 219 9.50 17.43 -22.91
N HIS A 220 10.02 18.62 -23.19
CA HIS A 220 11.46 18.87 -23.26
C HIS A 220 12.16 18.51 -21.94
N ARG A 221 11.62 18.97 -20.82
CA ARG A 221 12.16 18.70 -19.46
C ARG A 221 12.15 17.19 -19.14
N ALA A 222 11.09 16.47 -19.49
CA ALA A 222 11.05 15.02 -19.30
C ALA A 222 12.12 14.27 -20.08
N ARG A 223 12.48 14.75 -21.29
CA ARG A 223 13.59 14.15 -22.07
C ARG A 223 14.94 14.40 -21.40
N LEU A 224 15.19 15.61 -20.94
CA LEU A 224 16.41 15.92 -20.20
C LEU A 224 16.52 15.13 -18.90
N ALA A 225 15.39 14.97 -18.18
CA ALA A 225 15.29 14.13 -17.00
C ALA A 225 15.61 12.66 -17.34
N PHE A 226 15.01 12.11 -18.39
CA PHE A 226 15.27 10.73 -18.83
C PHE A 226 16.73 10.51 -19.24
N GLU A 227 17.34 11.44 -19.95
CA GLU A 227 18.77 11.39 -20.30
C GLU A 227 19.64 11.40 -19.04
N MET A 228 19.34 12.26 -18.07
CA MET A 228 20.04 12.33 -16.81
C MET A 228 19.90 11.04 -15.99
N LEU A 229 18.74 10.39 -15.98
CA LEU A 229 18.52 9.14 -15.24
C LEU A 229 19.39 7.97 -15.75
N GLN A 230 19.94 8.01 -16.93
CA GLN A 230 20.79 6.92 -17.44
C GLN A 230 22.13 6.83 -16.68
N ASN A 231 22.78 7.96 -16.41
CA ASN A 231 24.10 7.99 -15.77
C ASN A 231 24.24 9.01 -14.64
N PHE A 232 23.17 9.76 -14.33
CA PHE A 232 23.12 10.85 -13.36
C PHE A 232 24.12 11.98 -13.64
N GLN A 233 24.46 12.19 -14.91
CA GLN A 233 25.32 13.27 -15.35
C GLN A 233 24.58 14.13 -16.37
N ALA A 234 24.75 15.43 -16.27
CA ALA A 234 24.29 16.38 -17.26
C ALA A 234 25.40 17.41 -17.49
N GLU A 235 25.89 17.51 -18.74
CA GLU A 235 26.95 18.45 -19.07
C GLU A 235 26.51 19.91 -18.92
N ASN A 236 25.27 20.21 -19.30
CA ASN A 236 24.63 21.54 -19.17
C ASN A 236 23.19 21.36 -18.68
N PRO A 237 22.96 21.16 -17.37
CA PRO A 237 21.62 20.95 -16.85
C PRO A 237 20.76 22.21 -17.01
N GLU A 238 19.52 22.03 -17.41
CA GLU A 238 18.50 23.06 -17.27
C GLU A 238 18.15 23.21 -15.78
N MET A 239 18.29 24.43 -15.27
CA MET A 239 18.04 24.70 -13.85
C MET A 239 16.61 25.19 -13.63
N THR A 240 15.91 24.59 -12.67
CA THR A 240 14.61 25.07 -12.18
C THR A 240 14.78 25.64 -10.78
N ASP A 241 14.25 26.84 -10.56
CA ASP A 241 14.26 27.54 -9.28
C ASP A 241 12.84 27.73 -8.78
N LEU A 242 12.35 26.78 -7.96
CA LEU A 242 11.00 26.84 -7.39
C LEU A 242 10.85 28.00 -6.39
N LEU A 243 11.93 28.45 -5.75
CA LEU A 243 11.86 29.59 -4.82
C LEU A 243 11.62 30.89 -5.57
N SER A 244 12.12 31.03 -6.80
CA SER A 244 11.82 32.16 -7.68
C SER A 244 10.42 32.04 -8.30
N GLU A 245 9.98 30.82 -8.66
CA GLU A 245 8.64 30.58 -9.22
C GLU A 245 7.52 30.82 -8.20
N TYR A 246 7.78 30.51 -6.92
CA TYR A 246 6.85 30.69 -5.81
C TYR A 246 7.44 31.65 -4.75
N PRO A 247 7.33 32.98 -4.92
CA PRO A 247 7.94 33.96 -4.01
C PRO A 247 7.45 33.85 -2.55
N HIS A 248 6.21 33.39 -2.34
CA HIS A 248 5.67 33.10 -1.02
C HIS A 248 6.28 31.84 -0.38
N LEU A 249 6.75 30.89 -1.17
CA LEU A 249 7.57 29.77 -0.68
C LEU A 249 8.95 30.27 -0.26
N ALA A 250 9.58 31.15 -1.04
CA ALA A 250 10.91 31.70 -0.73
C ALA A 250 10.91 32.57 0.53
N GLN A 251 9.82 33.27 0.82
CA GLN A 251 9.68 34.17 1.95
C GLN A 251 8.40 33.91 2.76
N PRO A 252 8.24 32.73 3.37
CA PRO A 252 6.98 32.36 4.02
C PRO A 252 6.61 33.27 5.20
N ASN A 253 7.60 33.85 5.85
CA ASN A 253 7.39 34.80 6.96
C ASN A 253 7.03 36.25 6.52
N ASN A 254 6.99 36.50 5.21
CA ASN A 254 6.62 37.83 4.71
C ASN A 254 5.10 38.08 4.89
N PRO A 255 4.69 39.08 5.66
CA PRO A 255 3.27 39.36 5.96
C PRO A 255 2.40 39.58 4.72
N ALA A 256 3.01 39.93 3.58
CA ALA A 256 2.30 40.19 2.34
C ALA A 256 1.58 38.93 1.80
N TYR A 257 2.10 37.73 2.11
CA TYR A 257 1.58 36.45 1.58
C TYR A 257 0.49 35.80 2.44
N LYS A 258 0.23 36.33 3.64
CA LYS A 258 -0.83 35.86 4.55
C LYS A 258 -0.81 34.33 4.81
N ILE A 259 0.38 33.75 4.92
CA ILE A 259 0.53 32.33 5.22
C ILE A 259 0.03 32.04 6.64
N SER A 260 -0.66 30.91 6.79
CA SER A 260 -1.24 30.49 8.07
C SER A 260 -0.17 30.36 9.18
N PRO A 261 -0.45 30.86 10.40
CA PRO A 261 0.43 30.65 11.55
C PRO A 261 0.74 29.18 11.85
N VAL A 262 -0.19 28.27 11.54
CA VAL A 262 0.01 26.82 11.69
C VAL A 262 1.11 26.33 10.77
N LEU A 263 1.10 26.74 9.50
CA LEU A 263 2.15 26.38 8.53
C LEU A 263 3.48 27.03 8.89
N LEU A 264 3.48 28.30 9.30
CA LEU A 264 4.69 28.98 9.74
C LEU A 264 5.33 28.30 10.95
N LYS A 265 4.51 27.82 11.89
CA LYS A 265 5.00 27.05 13.05
C LYS A 265 5.63 25.72 12.61
N LYS A 266 5.00 25.01 11.69
CA LYS A 266 5.56 23.75 11.16
C LYS A 266 6.84 23.98 10.37
N PHE A 267 6.89 25.01 9.55
CA PHE A 267 8.10 25.40 8.83
C PHE A 267 9.24 25.78 9.77
N ALA A 268 8.94 26.52 10.87
CA ALA A 268 9.92 26.87 11.89
C ALA A 268 10.47 25.66 12.67
N GLN A 269 9.80 24.51 12.62
CA GLN A 269 10.28 23.25 13.21
C GLN A 269 11.24 22.48 12.30
N PHE A 270 11.50 22.96 11.10
CA PHE A 270 12.48 22.34 10.20
C PHE A 270 13.87 22.40 10.84
N ASN A 271 14.51 21.24 10.92
CA ASN A 271 15.89 21.13 11.32
C ASN A 271 16.84 21.57 10.17
N HIS A 272 18.14 21.57 10.41
CA HIS A 272 19.13 22.01 9.43
C HIS A 272 19.09 21.20 8.12
N ASP A 273 18.81 19.89 8.16
CA ASP A 273 18.70 19.06 6.97
C ASP A 273 17.46 19.42 6.14
N HIS A 274 16.32 19.63 6.83
CA HIS A 274 15.09 20.07 6.20
C HIS A 274 15.24 21.44 5.53
N VAL A 275 15.95 22.38 6.20
CA VAL A 275 16.23 23.70 5.65
C VAL A 275 17.17 23.60 4.45
N ALA A 276 18.22 22.79 4.51
CA ALA A 276 19.12 22.58 3.37
C ALA A 276 18.38 21.98 2.15
N ALA A 277 17.51 20.97 2.38
CA ALA A 277 16.69 20.41 1.32
C ALA A 277 15.66 21.42 0.78
N TYR A 278 15.12 22.30 1.61
CA TYR A 278 14.25 23.39 1.17
C TYR A 278 15.01 24.43 0.32
N GLU A 279 16.18 24.86 0.74
CA GLU A 279 17.02 25.80 -0.02
C GLU A 279 17.45 25.22 -1.37
N GLY A 280 17.69 23.90 -1.42
CA GLY A 280 17.99 23.17 -2.65
C GLY A 280 16.90 23.22 -3.72
N LEU A 281 15.65 23.52 -3.35
CA LEU A 281 14.55 23.73 -4.32
C LEU A 281 14.81 24.93 -5.26
N GLY A 282 15.73 25.80 -4.93
CA GLY A 282 16.23 26.88 -5.83
C GLY A 282 17.19 26.39 -6.93
N GLN A 283 17.64 25.12 -6.92
CA GLN A 283 18.69 24.65 -7.81
C GLN A 283 18.41 23.20 -8.32
N ILE A 284 17.23 22.96 -8.86
CA ILE A 284 16.82 21.65 -9.35
C ILE A 284 17.34 21.42 -10.78
N LYS A 285 18.08 20.32 -10.98
CA LYS A 285 18.69 19.98 -12.27
C LYS A 285 17.73 19.16 -13.15
N ASN A 286 17.44 19.61 -14.35
CA ASN A 286 16.56 18.94 -15.31
C ASN A 286 15.19 18.55 -14.72
N GLY A 287 14.71 19.31 -13.73
CA GLY A 287 13.47 19.02 -13.01
C GLY A 287 13.50 17.84 -12.04
N LEU A 288 14.62 17.16 -11.84
CA LEU A 288 14.76 16.03 -10.90
C LEU A 288 15.41 16.47 -9.58
N TYR A 289 14.81 16.08 -8.47
CA TYR A 289 15.30 16.40 -7.14
C TYR A 289 15.18 15.20 -6.20
N PHE A 290 16.30 14.74 -5.63
CA PHE A 290 16.38 13.52 -4.83
C PHE A 290 16.74 13.83 -3.38
N VAL A 291 15.79 13.58 -2.46
CA VAL A 291 15.97 13.77 -1.02
C VAL A 291 15.90 12.41 -0.31
N ASN A 292 17.04 11.91 0.12
CA ASN A 292 17.12 10.65 0.87
C ASN A 292 17.06 10.93 2.37
N GLY A 293 16.24 10.21 3.11
CA GLY A 293 16.12 10.46 4.56
C GLY A 293 16.04 9.18 5.37
N CYS A 294 16.68 9.17 6.53
CA CYS A 294 16.63 8.06 7.46
C CYS A 294 15.22 7.81 8.02
N PRO A 295 14.98 6.68 8.73
CA PRO A 295 13.74 6.45 9.44
C PRO A 295 13.43 7.58 10.42
N GLY A 296 12.20 8.09 10.42
CA GLY A 296 11.80 9.16 11.32
C GLY A 296 12.38 10.55 11.00
N ALA A 297 13.02 10.72 9.84
CA ALA A 297 13.56 12.04 9.43
C ALA A 297 12.48 13.06 9.05
N GLY A 298 11.20 12.67 8.95
CA GLY A 298 10.12 13.60 8.63
C GLY A 298 9.95 13.89 7.14
N LYS A 299 10.38 13.01 6.24
CA LYS A 299 10.28 13.16 4.78
C LYS A 299 8.87 13.55 4.29
N THR A 300 7.88 12.74 4.66
CA THR A 300 6.48 12.99 4.28
C THR A 300 5.97 14.30 4.85
N GLU A 301 6.31 14.64 6.10
CA GLU A 301 5.95 15.93 6.71
C GLU A 301 6.59 17.10 5.95
N TRP A 302 7.85 16.97 5.55
CA TRP A 302 8.54 17.96 4.72
C TRP A 302 7.80 18.14 3.39
N ASN A 303 7.46 17.05 2.67
CA ASN A 303 6.68 17.11 1.44
C ASN A 303 5.34 17.83 1.64
N MET A 304 4.62 17.52 2.73
CA MET A 304 3.31 18.09 3.02
C MET A 304 3.39 19.59 3.34
N VAL A 305 4.37 19.99 4.14
CA VAL A 305 4.55 21.42 4.51
C VAL A 305 4.94 22.24 3.28
N ILE A 306 5.87 21.73 2.44
CA ILE A 306 6.26 22.41 1.19
C ILE A 306 5.04 22.52 0.24
N SER A 307 4.28 21.44 0.08
CA SER A 307 3.06 21.46 -0.74
C SER A 307 2.04 22.49 -0.24
N ALA A 308 1.81 22.55 1.07
CA ALA A 308 0.85 23.47 1.67
C ALA A 308 1.33 24.94 1.57
N LEU A 309 2.64 25.18 1.68
CA LEU A 309 3.21 26.52 1.46
C LEU A 309 3.03 26.95 0.01
N ILE A 310 3.30 26.09 -0.98
CA ILE A 310 3.09 26.38 -2.41
C ILE A 310 1.62 26.74 -2.68
N GLN A 311 0.69 26.02 -2.05
CA GLN A 311 -0.75 26.21 -2.24
C GLN A 311 -1.36 27.32 -1.36
N SER A 312 -0.57 27.96 -0.48
CA SER A 312 -1.08 28.99 0.43
C SER A 312 -1.42 30.29 -0.26
N ASP A 313 -0.68 30.69 -1.29
CA ASP A 313 -0.97 31.92 -2.06
C ASP A 313 -1.83 31.59 -3.29
N HIS A 314 -3.13 31.53 -3.08
CA HIS A 314 -4.09 31.17 -4.12
C HIS A 314 -4.91 32.34 -4.64
N MET A 315 -4.58 33.59 -4.25
CA MET A 315 -5.30 34.77 -4.70
C MET A 315 -4.36 35.81 -5.31
N TYR A 316 -4.51 36.08 -6.59
CA TYR A 316 -3.81 37.17 -7.27
C TYR A 316 -4.80 38.04 -8.04
N ALA A 317 -4.74 39.35 -7.80
CA ALA A 317 -5.63 40.33 -8.44
C ALA A 317 -7.13 39.98 -8.33
N GLY A 318 -7.57 39.36 -7.20
CA GLY A 318 -8.95 38.93 -6.97
C GLY A 318 -9.35 37.64 -7.71
N LYS A 319 -8.42 36.97 -8.38
CA LYS A 319 -8.64 35.66 -9.02
C LYS A 319 -7.89 34.57 -8.25
N ARG A 320 -8.53 33.41 -8.14
CA ARG A 320 -7.88 32.22 -7.56
C ARG A 320 -6.83 31.72 -8.54
N ILE A 321 -5.58 31.69 -8.08
CA ILE A 321 -4.50 30.95 -8.73
C ILE A 321 -4.47 29.56 -8.11
N ARG A 322 -4.23 28.57 -8.92
CA ARG A 322 -4.16 27.17 -8.49
C ARG A 322 -2.78 26.63 -8.80
N HIS A 323 -2.21 25.95 -7.84
CA HIS A 323 -0.94 25.22 -7.97
C HIS A 323 -1.20 23.73 -7.78
N PRO A 324 -1.68 23.01 -8.82
CA PRO A 324 -2.04 21.61 -8.69
C PRO A 324 -0.81 20.75 -8.41
N ILE A 325 -0.91 19.90 -7.39
CA ILE A 325 0.15 18.99 -6.96
C ILE A 325 -0.32 17.55 -7.15
N LEU A 326 0.53 16.72 -7.75
CA LEU A 326 0.36 15.28 -7.80
C LEU A 326 1.29 14.63 -6.79
N PHE A 327 0.71 13.87 -5.87
CA PHE A 327 1.45 13.16 -4.84
C PHE A 327 1.38 11.66 -5.10
N LEU A 328 2.51 11.05 -5.40
CA LEU A 328 2.62 9.66 -5.82
C LEU A 328 3.27 8.81 -4.74
N VAL A 329 2.63 7.68 -4.43
CA VAL A 329 3.18 6.64 -3.56
C VAL A 329 2.86 5.27 -4.16
N ASP A 330 3.80 4.35 -4.14
CA ASP A 330 3.63 3.05 -4.82
C ASP A 330 2.67 2.07 -4.12
N ILE A 331 2.24 2.35 -2.89
CA ILE A 331 1.37 1.50 -2.07
C ILE A 331 0.04 2.20 -1.78
N ASN A 332 -1.09 1.58 -2.11
CA ASN A 332 -2.43 2.16 -1.94
C ASN A 332 -2.75 2.57 -0.49
N GLN A 333 -2.34 1.80 0.52
CA GLN A 333 -2.58 2.18 1.92
C GLN A 333 -1.85 3.48 2.27
N THR A 334 -0.60 3.60 1.84
CA THR A 334 0.21 4.81 2.07
C THR A 334 -0.35 6.02 1.30
N VAL A 335 -1.01 5.81 0.14
CA VAL A 335 -1.75 6.89 -0.56
C VAL A 335 -2.86 7.45 0.32
N SER A 336 -3.64 6.57 0.97
CA SER A 336 -4.71 7.00 1.89
C SER A 336 -4.15 7.80 3.05
N ASP A 337 -3.13 7.30 3.72
CA ASP A 337 -2.50 7.96 4.86
C ASP A 337 -1.92 9.32 4.48
N ALA A 338 -1.30 9.42 3.29
CA ALA A 338 -0.76 10.68 2.79
C ALA A 338 -1.87 11.71 2.51
N ALA A 339 -2.94 11.28 1.82
CA ALA A 339 -4.07 12.16 1.51
C ALA A 339 -4.75 12.68 2.79
N ASP A 340 -4.98 11.80 3.77
CA ASP A 340 -5.64 12.14 5.02
C ASP A 340 -4.78 13.10 5.87
N ARG A 341 -3.47 12.87 5.96
CA ARG A 341 -2.53 13.78 6.63
C ARG A 341 -2.51 15.15 5.98
N TYR A 342 -2.46 15.20 4.64
CA TYR A 342 -2.48 16.48 3.93
C TYR A 342 -3.81 17.21 4.11
N TYR A 343 -4.92 16.47 4.07
CA TYR A 343 -6.24 17.01 4.31
C TYR A 343 -6.36 17.62 5.71
N CYS A 344 -5.91 16.93 6.74
CA CYS A 344 -5.88 17.46 8.11
C CYS A 344 -4.99 18.69 8.22
N LEU A 345 -3.79 18.68 7.65
CA LEU A 345 -2.87 19.82 7.66
C LEU A 345 -3.52 21.06 7.03
N CYS A 346 -4.11 20.94 5.85
CA CYS A 346 -4.75 22.05 5.15
C CYS A 346 -5.96 22.58 5.93
N LYS A 347 -6.76 21.70 6.50
CA LYS A 347 -7.92 22.03 7.31
C LYS A 347 -7.50 22.81 8.57
N ASP A 348 -6.52 22.33 9.31
CA ASP A 348 -5.99 22.97 10.51
C ASP A 348 -5.32 24.32 10.19
N ALA A 349 -4.70 24.41 9.03
CA ALA A 349 -4.08 25.63 8.53
C ALA A 349 -5.06 26.60 7.87
N GLY A 350 -6.30 26.21 7.61
CA GLY A 350 -7.27 27.04 6.89
C GLY A 350 -6.89 27.29 5.43
N VAL A 351 -6.14 26.38 4.81
CA VAL A 351 -5.81 26.41 3.37
C VAL A 351 -6.97 25.79 2.59
N ASP A 352 -7.64 26.62 1.77
CA ASP A 352 -8.80 26.18 0.96
C ASP A 352 -8.34 25.51 -0.33
N VAL A 353 -8.15 24.20 -0.29
CA VAL A 353 -7.72 23.37 -1.41
C VAL A 353 -8.60 22.14 -1.56
N GLN A 354 -8.86 21.76 -2.81
CA GLN A 354 -9.60 20.54 -3.13
C GLN A 354 -8.63 19.36 -3.22
N ILE A 355 -8.68 18.51 -2.22
CA ILE A 355 -7.84 17.32 -2.09
C ILE A 355 -8.64 16.09 -2.50
N ILE A 356 -8.06 15.24 -3.33
CA ILE A 356 -8.66 13.98 -3.81
C ILE A 356 -7.69 12.85 -3.55
N ARG A 357 -8.21 11.78 -2.92
CA ARG A 357 -7.56 10.49 -2.84
C ARG A 357 -8.05 9.61 -3.98
N MET A 358 -7.14 9.06 -4.77
CA MET A 358 -7.50 8.19 -5.88
C MET A 358 -6.76 6.86 -5.77
N HIS A 359 -7.51 5.78 -5.56
CA HIS A 359 -6.97 4.44 -5.69
C HIS A 359 -6.95 4.07 -7.16
N GLY A 360 -5.94 3.36 -7.56
CA GLY A 360 -5.67 2.78 -8.86
C GLY A 360 -6.63 3.13 -9.98
N TRP A 361 -6.36 4.15 -10.78
CA TRP A 361 -7.13 4.49 -11.98
C TRP A 361 -7.53 3.27 -12.83
N PRO A 362 -6.64 2.28 -13.06
CA PRO A 362 -7.04 1.04 -13.69
C PRO A 362 -8.07 0.24 -12.91
N TYR A 363 -8.17 0.43 -11.60
CA TYR A 363 -9.20 -0.21 -10.77
C TYR A 363 -10.58 0.41 -10.98
N GLU A 364 -10.65 1.73 -10.98
CA GLU A 364 -11.89 2.46 -11.21
C GLU A 364 -12.41 2.24 -12.64
N MET A 365 -11.52 2.00 -13.60
CA MET A 365 -11.87 1.75 -15.01
C MET A 365 -12.15 0.29 -15.39
N ARG A 366 -11.60 -0.70 -14.69
CA ARG A 366 -11.71 -2.13 -15.06
C ARG A 366 -13.14 -2.67 -15.09
N HIS A 367 -14.00 -2.10 -14.30
CA HIS A 367 -15.40 -2.52 -14.26
C HIS A 367 -16.19 -2.11 -15.49
N SER A 368 -15.78 -1.05 -16.21
CA SER A 368 -16.48 -0.56 -17.40
C SER A 368 -16.16 -1.32 -18.68
N GLU A 369 -14.91 -1.77 -18.87
CA GLU A 369 -14.48 -2.47 -20.10
C GLU A 369 -15.22 -3.79 -20.33
N ARG A 370 -15.50 -4.56 -19.27
CA ARG A 370 -16.16 -5.86 -19.38
C ARG A 370 -17.67 -5.79 -19.56
N LEU A 371 -18.32 -4.76 -19.07
CA LEU A 371 -19.73 -4.50 -19.37
C LEU A 371 -19.95 -4.22 -20.85
N ASN A 372 -18.99 -3.57 -21.51
CA ASN A 372 -19.04 -3.33 -22.95
C ASN A 372 -18.83 -4.62 -23.78
N GLN A 373 -18.02 -5.57 -23.29
CA GLN A 373 -17.85 -6.88 -23.93
C GLN A 373 -19.10 -7.76 -23.81
N ALA A 374 -19.76 -7.75 -22.66
CA ALA A 374 -21.00 -8.47 -22.42
C ALA A 374 -22.18 -7.95 -23.27
N SER A 375 -22.17 -6.65 -23.63
CA SER A 375 -23.19 -6.04 -24.48
C SER A 375 -22.98 -6.20 -26.00
N GLY A 376 -21.95 -6.93 -26.45
CA GLY A 376 -21.69 -7.25 -27.86
C GLY A 376 -21.28 -6.07 -28.73
N GLN A 377 -20.92 -4.92 -28.15
CA GLN A 377 -20.43 -3.76 -28.90
C GLN A 377 -18.89 -3.75 -28.90
N GLN A 378 -18.33 -4.35 -29.94
CA GLN A 378 -16.94 -4.18 -30.33
C GLN A 378 -16.80 -2.82 -31.03
N GLU A 379 -16.49 -1.77 -30.34
CA GLU A 379 -15.96 -0.56 -30.97
C GLU A 379 -14.54 -0.34 -30.45
N CYS A 380 -13.62 -0.55 -31.38
CA CYS A 380 -12.22 -0.18 -31.29
C CYS A 380 -12.14 1.36 -31.36
N GLY A 381 -11.98 2.01 -30.24
CA GLY A 381 -11.78 3.45 -30.14
C GLY A 381 -11.49 3.82 -28.68
N ASP A 382 -10.57 4.72 -28.44
CA ASP A 382 -10.11 5.24 -27.13
C ASP A 382 -11.03 4.86 -25.97
N VAL A 383 -10.57 3.99 -25.08
CA VAL A 383 -11.33 3.55 -23.89
C VAL A 383 -11.66 4.80 -23.06
N VAL A 384 -12.88 5.29 -23.21
CA VAL A 384 -13.40 6.39 -22.41
C VAL A 384 -13.69 5.82 -21.03
N ALA A 385 -13.07 6.38 -20.00
CA ALA A 385 -13.34 6.04 -18.62
C ALA A 385 -14.84 6.14 -18.33
N ASP A 386 -15.45 5.04 -17.94
CA ASP A 386 -16.86 5.01 -17.56
C ASP A 386 -17.00 5.02 -16.04
N PHE A 387 -17.22 6.19 -15.48
CA PHE A 387 -17.46 6.41 -14.05
C PHE A 387 -18.90 6.18 -13.62
N THR A 388 -19.79 5.85 -14.56
CA THR A 388 -21.25 5.80 -14.30
C THR A 388 -21.58 4.82 -13.21
N LYS A 389 -20.95 3.64 -13.22
CA LYS A 389 -21.17 2.63 -12.19
C LYS A 389 -20.74 3.11 -10.80
N ASN A 390 -19.53 3.65 -10.69
CA ASN A 390 -19.01 4.15 -9.42
C ASN A 390 -19.88 5.25 -8.86
N PHE A 391 -20.29 6.19 -9.72
CA PHE A 391 -21.18 7.28 -9.33
C PHE A 391 -22.54 6.77 -8.85
N LEU A 392 -23.18 5.83 -9.56
CA LEU A 392 -24.46 5.26 -9.17
C LEU A 392 -24.36 4.42 -7.89
N THR A 393 -23.24 3.70 -7.69
CA THR A 393 -23.00 2.97 -6.44
C THR A 393 -22.86 3.93 -5.25
N THR A 394 -22.12 5.02 -5.42
CA THR A 394 -21.94 6.04 -4.38
C THR A 394 -23.27 6.73 -4.06
N LEU A 395 -24.09 7.02 -5.07
CA LEU A 395 -25.46 7.53 -4.91
C LEU A 395 -26.33 6.59 -4.06
N GLY A 396 -26.28 5.28 -4.32
CA GLY A 396 -27.01 4.29 -3.54
C GLY A 396 -26.56 4.24 -2.07
N LEU A 397 -25.25 4.24 -1.82
CA LEU A 397 -24.70 4.23 -0.47
C LEU A 397 -25.05 5.49 0.34
N THR A 398 -24.99 6.68 -0.28
CA THR A 398 -25.31 7.95 0.41
C THR A 398 -26.79 8.08 0.76
N HIS A 399 -27.70 7.50 -0.03
CA HIS A 399 -29.12 7.53 0.26
C HIS A 399 -29.56 6.57 1.39
N HIS A 400 -28.83 5.45 1.55
CA HIS A 400 -29.24 4.41 2.52
C HIS A 400 -28.52 4.48 3.86
N ALA A 401 -27.34 5.06 3.93
CA ALA A 401 -26.49 4.89 5.12
C ALA A 401 -26.45 6.10 6.05
N GLY A 402 -26.82 7.31 5.63
CA GLY A 402 -26.60 8.52 6.44
C GLY A 402 -25.16 8.60 6.97
N LEU A 403 -24.19 8.03 6.24
CA LEU A 403 -22.80 7.91 6.66
C LEU A 403 -22.21 9.31 6.79
N GLU A 404 -22.14 9.79 8.02
CA GLU A 404 -21.30 10.92 8.33
C GLU A 404 -19.86 10.52 8.00
N ARG A 405 -19.30 11.19 7.02
CA ARG A 405 -17.91 11.07 6.60
C ARG A 405 -17.00 11.44 7.76
N ASP A 406 -16.00 10.64 8.04
CA ASP A 406 -14.97 11.00 9.01
C ASP A 406 -14.36 12.37 8.59
N ALA A 407 -14.51 13.36 9.48
CA ALA A 407 -14.11 14.73 9.27
C ALA A 407 -12.60 14.91 9.07
N ARG A 408 -11.80 13.86 9.29
CA ARG A 408 -10.33 13.83 9.13
C ARG A 408 -9.87 13.08 7.88
N ARG A 409 -10.80 12.52 7.11
CA ARG A 409 -10.49 11.69 5.94
C ARG A 409 -10.65 12.50 4.66
N ALA A 410 -9.65 12.45 3.79
CA ALA A 410 -9.71 13.03 2.45
C ALA A 410 -10.77 12.31 1.60
N PRO A 411 -11.56 13.04 0.79
CA PRO A 411 -12.50 12.41 -0.13
C PRO A 411 -11.80 11.53 -1.15
N ASN A 412 -12.41 10.40 -1.46
CA ASN A 412 -12.06 9.70 -2.68
C ASN A 412 -12.68 10.42 -3.89
N LEU A 413 -12.31 9.99 -5.11
CA LEU A 413 -12.78 10.63 -6.33
C LEU A 413 -14.31 10.56 -6.48
N ASP A 414 -14.94 9.44 -6.09
CA ASP A 414 -16.39 9.25 -6.19
C ASP A 414 -17.13 10.11 -5.17
N GLU A 415 -16.64 10.20 -3.95
CA GLU A 415 -17.17 11.10 -2.91
C GLU A 415 -17.05 12.57 -3.33
N ALA A 416 -15.91 12.97 -3.89
CA ALA A 416 -15.70 14.32 -4.40
C ALA A 416 -16.63 14.63 -5.59
N ALA A 417 -16.87 13.66 -6.47
CA ALA A 417 -17.81 13.82 -7.58
C ALA A 417 -19.26 13.96 -7.07
N TRP A 418 -19.63 13.18 -6.06
CA TRP A 418 -20.92 13.30 -5.42
C TRP A 418 -21.12 14.67 -4.76
N ASP A 419 -20.17 15.12 -3.95
CA ASP A 419 -20.21 16.44 -3.29
C ASP A 419 -20.31 17.58 -4.31
N HIS A 420 -19.59 17.45 -5.43
CA HIS A 420 -19.63 18.44 -6.51
C HIS A 420 -20.99 18.44 -7.23
N TYR A 421 -21.54 17.25 -7.51
CA TYR A 421 -22.87 17.10 -8.09
C TYR A 421 -23.94 17.73 -7.19
N GLU A 422 -23.97 17.41 -5.89
CA GLU A 422 -24.95 17.94 -4.95
C GLU A 422 -24.94 19.47 -4.90
N LYS A 423 -23.76 20.10 -4.93
CA LYS A 423 -23.62 21.56 -4.96
C LYS A 423 -24.16 22.20 -6.25
N HIS A 424 -24.11 21.49 -7.38
CA HIS A 424 -24.36 22.05 -8.71
C HIS A 424 -25.50 21.37 -9.47
N LYS A 425 -26.24 20.43 -8.85
CA LYS A 425 -27.29 19.61 -9.49
C LYS A 425 -28.41 20.42 -10.12
N HIS A 426 -28.76 21.58 -9.58
CA HIS A 426 -29.83 22.45 -10.11
C HIS A 426 -29.34 23.44 -11.17
N ASN A 427 -28.05 23.51 -11.42
CA ASN A 427 -27.44 24.42 -12.39
C ASN A 427 -26.70 23.63 -13.48
N SER A 428 -25.43 23.35 -13.25
CA SER A 428 -24.55 22.75 -14.27
C SER A 428 -24.90 21.30 -14.61
N TYR A 429 -25.53 20.55 -13.67
CA TYR A 429 -25.88 19.14 -13.84
C TYR A 429 -27.37 18.83 -13.83
N LEU A 430 -28.20 19.82 -14.20
CA LEU A 430 -29.66 19.63 -14.31
C LEU A 430 -30.03 18.46 -15.24
N GLY A 431 -29.30 18.30 -16.37
CA GLY A 431 -29.51 17.17 -17.27
C GLY A 431 -29.22 15.82 -16.65
N LEU A 432 -28.19 15.74 -15.81
CA LEU A 432 -27.87 14.53 -15.03
C LEU A 432 -28.96 14.27 -14.00
N THR A 433 -29.43 15.31 -13.31
CA THR A 433 -30.49 15.20 -12.30
C THR A 433 -31.78 14.64 -12.93
N ASN A 434 -32.21 15.18 -14.08
CA ASN A 434 -33.38 14.69 -14.78
C ASN A 434 -33.26 13.21 -15.17
N LEU A 435 -32.08 12.76 -15.64
CA LEU A 435 -31.83 11.35 -15.95
C LEU A 435 -31.92 10.47 -14.72
N LEU A 436 -31.33 10.90 -13.58
CA LEU A 436 -31.39 10.16 -12.32
C LEU A 436 -32.83 10.10 -11.76
N ASP A 437 -33.65 11.15 -11.94
CA ASP A 437 -35.03 11.15 -11.50
C ASP A 437 -35.88 10.23 -12.38
N SER A 438 -35.69 10.23 -13.71
CA SER A 438 -36.32 9.25 -14.61
C SER A 438 -35.94 7.79 -14.22
N MET A 439 -34.71 7.55 -13.79
CA MET A 439 -34.32 6.23 -13.29
C MET A 439 -35.04 5.81 -12.01
N LYS A 440 -35.34 6.75 -11.11
CA LYS A 440 -36.10 6.48 -9.86
C LYS A 440 -37.58 6.18 -10.15
N GLU A 441 -38.14 6.78 -11.21
CA GLU A 441 -39.52 6.57 -11.64
C GLU A 441 -39.72 5.27 -12.44
N GLU A 442 -38.70 4.38 -12.48
CA GLU A 442 -38.71 3.08 -13.16
C GLU A 442 -38.96 3.19 -14.67
N GLU A 443 -38.65 4.31 -15.29
CA GLU A 443 -38.70 4.45 -16.74
C GLU A 443 -37.66 3.52 -17.40
N VAL A 444 -38.08 2.85 -18.50
CA VAL A 444 -37.18 1.96 -19.23
C VAL A 444 -36.16 2.79 -20.01
N PHE A 445 -34.91 2.74 -19.59
CA PHE A 445 -33.81 3.43 -20.25
C PHE A 445 -33.43 2.76 -21.57
N GLY A 446 -33.49 3.54 -22.65
CA GLY A 446 -33.02 3.14 -23.96
C GLY A 446 -31.50 3.30 -24.09
N GLY A 447 -30.93 2.78 -25.18
CA GLY A 447 -29.49 2.89 -25.43
C GLY A 447 -28.98 4.34 -25.56
N GLU A 448 -29.82 5.28 -25.90
CA GLU A 448 -29.46 6.71 -25.96
C GLU A 448 -29.43 7.36 -24.60
N ASP A 449 -30.35 7.01 -23.70
CA ASP A 449 -30.38 7.51 -22.32
C ASP A 449 -29.09 7.08 -21.55
N TRP A 450 -28.66 5.84 -21.76
CA TRP A 450 -27.43 5.32 -21.21
C TRP A 450 -26.19 6.04 -21.74
N ARG A 451 -26.13 6.35 -23.04
CA ARG A 451 -25.03 7.14 -23.62
C ARG A 451 -25.00 8.53 -23.04
N LEU A 452 -26.18 9.14 -22.88
CA LEU A 452 -26.29 10.49 -22.29
C LEU A 452 -25.86 10.50 -20.84
N LEU A 453 -26.31 9.53 -20.03
CA LEU A 453 -25.91 9.36 -18.62
C LEU A 453 -24.41 9.22 -18.48
N ARG A 454 -23.78 8.29 -19.21
CA ARG A 454 -22.32 8.10 -19.23
C ARG A 454 -21.58 9.39 -19.57
N ARG A 455 -22.04 10.10 -20.55
CA ARG A 455 -21.45 11.38 -20.97
C ARG A 455 -21.55 12.43 -19.86
N GLN A 456 -22.69 12.57 -19.22
CA GLN A 456 -22.90 13.52 -18.12
C GLN A 456 -22.03 13.18 -16.90
N VAL A 457 -21.99 11.93 -16.49
CA VAL A 457 -21.14 11.47 -15.39
C VAL A 457 -19.67 11.66 -15.73
N THR A 458 -19.24 11.32 -16.94
CA THR A 458 -17.83 11.55 -17.38
C THR A 458 -17.47 13.03 -17.32
N ASN A 459 -18.37 13.93 -17.69
CA ASN A 459 -18.13 15.37 -17.59
C ASN A 459 -18.01 15.81 -16.12
N LEU A 460 -18.87 15.30 -15.23
CA LEU A 460 -18.80 15.56 -13.79
C LEU A 460 -17.43 15.20 -13.21
N TYR A 461 -16.95 13.98 -13.46
CA TYR A 461 -15.64 13.55 -12.97
C TYR A 461 -14.49 14.36 -13.58
N ARG A 462 -14.61 14.74 -14.85
CA ARG A 462 -13.64 15.63 -15.51
C ARG A 462 -13.59 17.00 -14.81
N ASP A 463 -14.74 17.58 -14.51
CA ASP A 463 -14.83 18.89 -13.85
C ASP A 463 -14.25 18.84 -12.44
N VAL A 464 -14.51 17.74 -11.71
CA VAL A 464 -13.95 17.51 -10.38
C VAL A 464 -12.43 17.43 -10.42
N LEU A 465 -11.86 16.60 -11.32
CA LEU A 465 -10.40 16.49 -11.46
C LEU A 465 -9.78 17.78 -11.99
N ALA A 466 -10.44 18.45 -12.93
CA ALA A 466 -9.99 19.76 -13.40
C ALA A 466 -10.04 20.82 -12.29
N GLY A 467 -10.92 20.66 -11.28
CA GLY A 467 -11.03 21.47 -10.07
C GLY A 467 -10.06 21.08 -8.94
N ALA A 468 -9.42 19.90 -8.97
CA ALA A 468 -8.59 19.42 -7.89
C ALA A 468 -7.27 20.21 -7.75
N ASP A 469 -6.89 20.53 -6.52
CA ASP A 469 -5.62 21.21 -6.21
C ASP A 469 -4.54 20.21 -5.78
N PHE A 470 -4.94 19.10 -5.18
CA PHE A 470 -4.02 18.03 -4.75
C PHE A 470 -4.65 16.67 -5.04
N VAL A 471 -3.91 15.81 -5.72
CA VAL A 471 -4.33 14.42 -5.98
C VAL A 471 -3.27 13.48 -5.45
N ALA A 472 -3.64 12.61 -4.50
CA ALA A 472 -2.79 11.52 -4.04
C ALA A 472 -3.18 10.23 -4.73
N THR A 473 -2.20 9.53 -5.34
CA THR A 473 -2.44 8.27 -6.08
C THR A 473 -1.16 7.46 -6.26
N THR A 474 -1.25 6.32 -6.97
CA THR A 474 -0.07 5.54 -7.37
C THR A 474 0.45 5.97 -8.74
N PRO A 475 1.75 5.78 -9.05
CA PRO A 475 2.29 6.10 -10.37
C PRO A 475 1.53 5.41 -11.52
N VAL A 476 1.17 4.15 -11.36
CA VAL A 476 0.42 3.37 -12.36
C VAL A 476 -0.98 3.97 -12.59
N ALA A 477 -1.64 4.39 -11.51
CA ALA A 477 -2.94 5.04 -11.60
C ALA A 477 -2.89 6.40 -12.31
N ALA A 478 -1.77 7.09 -12.19
CA ALA A 478 -1.54 8.38 -12.83
C ALA A 478 -1.28 8.27 -14.35
N SER A 479 -1.19 7.06 -14.92
CA SER A 479 -0.96 6.85 -16.36
C SER A 479 -2.20 7.08 -17.23
N GLY A 480 -2.00 7.14 -18.53
CA GLY A 480 -3.07 7.05 -19.53
C GLY A 480 -4.10 8.19 -19.48
N GLY A 481 -5.37 7.83 -19.26
CA GLY A 481 -6.51 8.77 -19.30
C GLY A 481 -6.46 9.86 -18.24
N PHE A 482 -5.96 9.56 -17.06
CA PHE A 482 -5.83 10.50 -15.95
C PHE A 482 -4.96 11.72 -16.32
N ALA A 483 -3.83 11.49 -16.97
CA ALA A 483 -2.93 12.56 -17.39
C ALA A 483 -3.54 13.56 -18.38
N LYS A 484 -4.69 13.22 -18.99
CA LYS A 484 -5.47 14.15 -19.84
C LYS A 484 -6.36 15.06 -19.01
N LEU A 485 -6.71 14.65 -17.80
CA LEU A 485 -7.70 15.31 -16.94
C LEU A 485 -7.07 16.16 -15.85
N PHE A 486 -5.87 15.79 -15.37
CA PHE A 486 -5.16 16.49 -14.33
C PHE A 486 -3.77 16.94 -14.81
N ARG A 487 -3.38 18.18 -14.50
CA ARG A 487 -2.12 18.78 -14.91
C ARG A 487 -1.41 19.37 -13.71
N PRO A 488 -0.54 18.60 -13.06
CA PRO A 488 0.21 19.08 -11.91
C PRO A 488 1.31 20.06 -12.32
N GLU A 489 1.52 21.07 -11.48
CA GLU A 489 2.69 21.97 -11.57
C GLU A 489 3.92 21.35 -10.90
N ILE A 490 3.70 20.54 -9.84
CA ILE A 490 4.77 19.82 -9.13
C ILE A 490 4.30 18.38 -8.88
N ILE A 491 5.23 17.45 -8.95
CA ILE A 491 5.00 16.05 -8.64
C ILE A 491 5.93 15.61 -7.50
N PHE A 492 5.35 15.15 -6.41
CA PHE A 492 6.07 14.45 -5.37
C PHE A 492 5.97 12.95 -5.56
N VAL A 493 7.07 12.23 -5.40
CA VAL A 493 7.13 10.77 -5.38
C VAL A 493 7.70 10.38 -4.02
N ASP A 494 6.82 10.07 -3.09
CA ASP A 494 7.21 9.67 -1.73
C ASP A 494 7.41 8.15 -1.66
N GLU A 495 8.26 7.70 -0.73
CA GLU A 495 8.72 6.31 -0.63
C GLU A 495 9.27 5.78 -1.97
N ALA A 496 9.91 6.64 -2.75
CA ALA A 496 10.39 6.36 -4.09
C ALA A 496 11.32 5.13 -4.23
N PRO A 497 12.13 4.73 -3.22
CA PRO A 497 12.92 3.51 -3.29
C PRO A 497 12.10 2.22 -3.38
N HIS A 498 10.82 2.23 -3.03
CA HIS A 498 9.93 1.08 -3.16
C HIS A 498 9.55 0.80 -4.63
N ALA A 499 9.41 1.86 -5.42
CA ALA A 499 8.99 1.75 -6.81
C ALA A 499 10.11 1.22 -7.72
N ARG A 500 9.75 0.37 -8.69
CA ARG A 500 10.67 -0.05 -9.75
C ARG A 500 11.09 1.16 -10.60
N GLU A 501 12.24 1.08 -11.24
CA GLU A 501 12.74 2.18 -12.06
C GLU A 501 11.78 2.57 -13.18
N LEU A 502 11.16 1.61 -13.86
CA LEU A 502 10.16 1.91 -14.89
C LEU A 502 8.88 2.52 -14.32
N THR A 503 8.49 2.16 -13.09
CA THR A 503 7.35 2.80 -12.42
C THR A 503 7.60 4.30 -12.23
N THR A 504 8.86 4.71 -11.91
CA THR A 504 9.21 6.13 -11.78
C THR A 504 9.29 6.87 -13.10
N LEU A 505 9.40 6.18 -14.24
CA LEU A 505 9.31 6.79 -15.56
C LEU A 505 7.87 7.18 -15.94
N ILE A 506 6.84 6.58 -15.34
CA ILE A 506 5.45 6.87 -15.67
C ILE A 506 5.13 8.37 -15.48
N PRO A 507 5.36 9.00 -14.31
CA PRO A 507 5.09 10.42 -14.17
C PRO A 507 5.95 11.31 -15.06
N LEU A 508 7.14 10.87 -15.43
CA LEU A 508 7.97 11.61 -16.40
C LEU A 508 7.39 11.55 -17.81
N ALA A 509 6.83 10.38 -18.21
CA ALA A 509 6.27 10.18 -19.54
C ALA A 509 4.98 10.97 -19.77
N TYR A 510 4.14 11.08 -18.76
CA TYR A 510 2.77 11.58 -18.92
C TYR A 510 2.57 13.06 -18.53
N PHE A 511 3.47 13.66 -17.73
CA PHE A 511 3.30 15.00 -17.18
C PHE A 511 4.43 15.95 -17.54
N ASP A 512 4.16 17.24 -17.38
CA ASP A 512 5.10 18.35 -17.62
C ASP A 512 5.08 19.33 -16.43
N PRO A 513 5.52 18.89 -15.25
CA PRO A 513 5.62 19.76 -14.08
C PRO A 513 6.87 20.62 -14.12
N ALA A 514 6.96 21.61 -13.22
CA ALA A 514 8.20 22.34 -12.97
C ALA A 514 9.29 21.41 -12.39
N ALA A 515 8.88 20.47 -11.49
CA ALA A 515 9.81 19.51 -10.89
C ALA A 515 9.14 18.19 -10.51
N TRP A 516 9.94 17.11 -10.51
CA TRP A 516 9.68 15.82 -9.89
C TRP A 516 10.58 15.70 -8.65
N ILE A 517 9.97 15.66 -7.47
CA ILE A 517 10.65 15.60 -6.18
C ILE A 517 10.53 14.18 -5.64
N PHE A 518 11.63 13.46 -5.57
CA PHE A 518 11.70 12.08 -5.07
C PHE A 518 12.18 12.08 -3.64
N THR A 519 11.38 11.52 -2.75
CA THR A 519 11.73 11.35 -1.35
C THR A 519 11.62 9.88 -0.93
N GLY A 520 12.49 9.44 -0.03
CA GLY A 520 12.46 8.07 0.46
C GLY A 520 13.71 7.70 1.23
N ASP A 521 13.87 6.39 1.51
CA ASP A 521 15.01 5.84 2.22
C ASP A 521 15.55 4.61 1.49
N VAL A 522 16.68 4.77 0.82
CA VAL A 522 17.31 3.69 0.03
C VAL A 522 17.82 2.52 0.88
N LYS A 523 17.88 2.70 2.21
CA LYS A 523 18.31 1.68 3.17
C LYS A 523 17.14 0.90 3.80
N GLN A 524 15.87 1.29 3.53
CA GLN A 524 14.69 0.61 4.09
C GLN A 524 14.05 -0.35 3.11
N THR A 525 13.73 0.08 1.92
CA THR A 525 13.00 -0.74 0.96
C THR A 525 13.64 -0.73 -0.41
N ARG A 526 13.27 -1.73 -1.17
CA ARG A 526 13.63 -1.87 -2.57
C ARG A 526 12.43 -2.41 -3.34
N PRO A 527 12.43 -2.29 -4.67
CA PRO A 527 11.40 -2.86 -5.51
C PRO A 527 11.26 -4.35 -5.28
N PHE A 528 10.01 -4.80 -5.16
CA PHE A 528 9.72 -6.23 -5.13
C PHE A 528 9.89 -6.83 -6.52
N VAL A 529 10.71 -7.88 -6.63
CA VAL A 529 10.95 -8.64 -7.86
C VAL A 529 11.07 -10.10 -7.48
N ASP A 530 10.16 -10.94 -7.97
CA ASP A 530 10.16 -12.39 -7.70
C ASP A 530 11.01 -13.14 -8.73
N CYS A 531 12.30 -12.95 -8.62
CA CYS A 531 13.26 -13.64 -9.49
C CYS A 531 14.11 -14.64 -8.72
N CYS A 532 14.44 -15.73 -9.38
CA CYS A 532 15.34 -16.77 -8.87
C CYS A 532 16.80 -16.37 -9.01
N ASP A 533 17.64 -16.71 -8.04
CA ASP A 533 19.07 -16.36 -8.03
C ASP A 533 19.89 -17.13 -9.08
N SER A 534 19.33 -18.21 -9.66
CA SER A 534 19.97 -19.00 -10.69
C SER A 534 18.96 -19.62 -11.65
N GLU A 535 19.42 -19.92 -12.86
CA GLU A 535 18.64 -20.61 -13.88
C GLU A 535 18.12 -21.99 -13.40
N GLN A 536 18.92 -22.71 -12.62
CA GLN A 536 18.51 -23.99 -12.03
C GLN A 536 17.27 -23.83 -11.11
N LYS A 537 17.31 -22.85 -10.21
CA LYS A 537 16.18 -22.58 -9.31
C LYS A 537 14.94 -22.10 -10.05
N ALA A 538 15.11 -21.33 -11.12
CA ALA A 538 13.99 -20.91 -11.97
C ALA A 538 13.36 -22.12 -12.65
N GLN A 539 14.15 -23.02 -13.22
CA GLN A 539 13.66 -24.24 -13.86
C GLN A 539 12.95 -25.16 -12.85
N GLU A 540 13.49 -25.33 -11.64
CA GLU A 540 12.86 -26.10 -10.56
C GLU A 540 11.47 -25.55 -10.17
N ARG A 541 11.28 -24.23 -10.29
CA ARG A 541 10.00 -23.55 -10.05
C ARG A 541 9.11 -23.45 -11.30
N GLY A 542 9.54 -23.95 -12.46
CA GLY A 542 8.82 -23.79 -13.74
C GLY A 542 8.74 -22.36 -14.27
N LEU A 543 9.75 -21.53 -13.91
CA LEU A 543 9.82 -20.12 -14.27
C LEU A 543 10.92 -19.85 -15.30
N ILE A 544 10.82 -18.74 -16.00
CA ILE A 544 11.86 -18.24 -16.90
C ILE A 544 12.92 -17.53 -16.04
N PHE A 545 14.18 -17.89 -16.22
CA PHE A 545 15.27 -17.22 -15.52
C PHE A 545 15.44 -15.76 -16.00
N ASN A 546 15.40 -14.82 -15.05
CA ASN A 546 15.60 -13.41 -15.33
C ASN A 546 17.03 -12.99 -14.99
N PRO A 547 17.94 -12.85 -15.99
CA PRO A 547 19.31 -12.44 -15.71
C PRO A 547 19.42 -10.99 -15.19
N TYR A 548 18.39 -10.17 -15.39
CA TYR A 548 18.34 -8.77 -14.99
C TYR A 548 17.63 -8.53 -13.66
N GLY A 549 17.28 -9.59 -12.92
CA GLY A 549 16.55 -9.48 -11.66
C GLY A 549 17.23 -8.56 -10.65
N LEU A 550 18.56 -8.57 -10.55
CA LEU A 550 19.29 -7.64 -9.68
C LEU A 550 19.17 -6.17 -10.13
N GLN A 551 19.07 -5.90 -11.45
CA GLN A 551 18.83 -4.56 -11.96
C GLN A 551 17.44 -4.06 -11.59
N LEU A 552 16.41 -4.90 -11.71
CA LEU A 552 15.03 -4.55 -11.38
C LEU A 552 14.80 -4.32 -9.88
N ARG A 553 15.66 -4.88 -9.02
CA ARG A 553 15.65 -4.63 -7.58
C ARG A 553 16.26 -3.28 -7.18
N LEU A 554 16.89 -2.56 -8.11
CA LEU A 554 17.36 -1.20 -7.89
C LEU A 554 16.27 -0.21 -8.30
N SER A 555 15.88 0.65 -7.37
CA SER A 555 15.06 1.82 -7.69
C SER A 555 15.91 2.93 -8.32
N THR A 556 15.25 3.89 -8.94
CA THR A 556 15.88 5.13 -9.42
C THR A 556 16.68 5.83 -8.33
N MET A 557 16.11 5.97 -7.11
CA MET A 557 16.82 6.58 -5.98
C MET A 557 18.02 5.75 -5.50
N ALA A 558 17.92 4.42 -5.50
CA ALA A 558 19.05 3.56 -5.13
C ALA A 558 20.21 3.69 -6.13
N ARG A 559 19.88 3.85 -7.43
CA ARG A 559 20.90 4.14 -8.45
C ARG A 559 21.47 5.54 -8.28
N ALA A 560 20.66 6.55 -8.01
CA ALA A 560 21.12 7.91 -7.72
C ALA A 560 22.08 7.93 -6.52
N ALA A 561 21.74 7.21 -5.44
CA ALA A 561 22.62 7.05 -4.29
C ALA A 561 23.95 6.38 -4.65
N GLY A 562 23.92 5.27 -5.42
CA GLY A 562 25.12 4.59 -5.90
C GLY A 562 25.95 5.42 -6.89
N ALA A 563 25.35 6.41 -7.53
CA ALA A 563 25.98 7.35 -8.44
C ALA A 563 26.54 8.62 -7.73
N ASP A 564 26.29 8.77 -6.43
CA ASP A 564 26.54 9.99 -5.64
C ASP A 564 25.80 11.21 -6.21
N ALA A 565 24.54 10.99 -6.57
CA ALA A 565 23.68 11.98 -7.22
C ALA A 565 22.41 12.30 -6.40
N LEU A 566 22.41 12.01 -5.12
CA LEU A 566 21.39 12.51 -4.21
C LEU A 566 21.64 13.99 -3.92
N ASP A 567 20.60 14.81 -4.01
CA ASP A 567 20.72 16.24 -3.77
C ASP A 567 20.88 16.55 -2.27
N HIS A 568 20.05 15.90 -1.42
CA HIS A 568 20.11 16.07 0.03
C HIS A 568 19.91 14.77 0.82
N LYS A 569 20.46 14.77 2.03
CA LYS A 569 20.24 13.69 3.02
C LYS A 569 19.58 14.29 4.27
N LEU A 570 18.55 13.63 4.77
CA LEU A 570 17.88 13.94 6.03
C LEU A 570 18.29 12.89 7.07
N LEU A 571 19.21 13.21 7.95
CA LEU A 571 19.81 12.28 8.91
C LEU A 571 19.43 12.56 10.37
N VAL A 572 18.58 13.57 10.60
CA VAL A 572 18.06 13.90 11.93
C VAL A 572 16.79 13.12 12.18
N ASN A 573 16.83 12.17 13.12
CA ASN A 573 15.69 11.37 13.53
C ASN A 573 14.82 12.14 14.52
N ASN A 574 13.55 12.36 14.17
CA ASN A 574 12.55 13.05 15.00
C ASN A 574 11.57 12.09 15.69
N ARG A 575 11.65 10.79 15.39
CA ARG A 575 10.69 9.76 15.85
C ARG A 575 11.09 9.14 17.18
N ALA A 576 12.36 8.71 17.28
CA ALA A 576 12.82 7.79 18.29
C ALA A 576 13.21 8.49 19.59
N PHE A 577 12.63 8.04 20.69
CA PHE A 577 13.01 8.29 22.06
C PHE A 577 13.77 7.07 22.63
N GLY A 578 14.24 7.16 23.86
CA GLY A 578 14.91 6.04 24.51
C GLY A 578 16.14 5.51 23.75
N ASN A 579 16.85 6.35 23.03
CA ASN A 579 18.03 6.02 22.20
C ASN A 579 17.81 4.99 21.09
N LEU A 580 16.57 4.67 20.71
CA LEU A 580 16.24 3.65 19.70
C LEU A 580 16.84 3.92 18.32
N HIS A 581 17.29 5.14 18.02
CA HIS A 581 17.97 5.49 16.76
C HIS A 581 19.40 4.96 16.67
N ARG A 582 20.05 4.63 17.82
CA ARG A 582 21.47 4.25 17.91
C ARG A 582 21.81 3.03 17.06
N LEU A 583 21.15 1.92 17.33
CA LEU A 583 21.45 0.65 16.63
C LEU A 583 21.22 0.71 15.12
N PRO A 584 20.07 1.21 14.60
CA PRO A 584 19.90 1.41 13.15
C PRO A 584 20.98 2.31 12.54
N SER A 585 21.37 3.39 13.23
CA SER A 585 22.44 4.30 12.79
C SER A 585 23.75 3.55 12.56
N GLN A 586 24.16 2.72 13.51
CA GLN A 586 25.39 1.94 13.41
C GLN A 586 25.33 0.86 12.33
N LEU A 587 24.21 0.14 12.23
CA LEU A 587 24.09 -1.01 11.32
C LEU A 587 23.95 -0.59 9.85
N PHE A 588 23.22 0.50 9.56
CA PHE A 588 22.78 0.81 8.21
C PHE A 588 23.21 2.18 7.70
N TYR A 589 23.59 3.12 8.60
CA TYR A 589 23.85 4.52 8.24
C TYR A 589 25.24 5.00 8.71
N GLU A 590 26.17 4.08 8.91
CA GLU A 590 27.58 4.40 9.24
C GLU A 590 27.74 5.30 10.48
N GLY A 591 26.73 5.29 11.37
CA GLY A 591 26.70 6.12 12.58
C GLY A 591 26.27 7.58 12.33
N GLU A 592 25.81 7.93 11.12
CA GLU A 592 25.50 9.31 10.72
C GLU A 592 24.15 9.81 11.28
N ILE A 593 23.22 8.94 11.69
CA ILE A 593 21.92 9.38 12.22
C ILE A 593 22.14 10.07 13.56
N THR A 594 21.62 11.29 13.67
CA THR A 594 21.53 12.04 14.91
C THR A 594 20.09 12.15 15.41
N SER A 595 19.89 12.42 16.69
CA SER A 595 18.56 12.67 17.24
C SER A 595 18.19 14.16 17.20
N ALA A 596 16.92 14.45 16.92
CA ALA A 596 16.36 15.78 17.10
C ALA A 596 16.14 16.13 18.60
N HIS A 597 16.13 15.11 19.47
CA HIS A 597 15.86 15.27 20.90
C HIS A 597 17.17 15.51 21.66
N SER A 598 17.18 16.51 22.54
CA SER A 598 18.27 16.69 23.50
C SER A 598 18.34 15.52 24.48
N ALA A 599 19.43 15.37 25.20
CA ALA A 599 19.59 14.30 26.19
C ALA A 599 18.45 14.26 27.23
N GLU A 600 17.97 15.42 27.67
CA GLU A 600 16.80 15.51 28.56
C GLU A 600 15.47 15.18 27.86
N ALA A 601 15.29 15.66 26.63
CA ALA A 601 14.08 15.43 25.86
C ALA A 601 13.98 14.00 25.30
N MET A 602 15.07 13.24 25.30
CA MET A 602 15.14 11.84 24.86
C MET A 602 14.33 10.91 25.76
N TYR A 603 14.17 11.28 27.04
CA TYR A 603 13.48 10.48 28.06
C TYR A 603 12.34 11.27 28.72
N PRO A 604 11.25 11.63 27.99
CA PRO A 604 10.05 12.17 28.62
C PRO A 604 9.44 11.15 29.58
N ARG A 605 8.49 11.60 30.43
CA ARG A 605 7.89 10.76 31.47
C ARG A 605 7.36 9.42 30.95
N SER A 606 6.68 9.41 29.80
CA SER A 606 6.17 8.19 29.18
C SER A 606 7.29 7.23 28.76
N THR A 607 8.41 7.77 28.28
CA THR A 607 9.58 6.95 27.90
C THR A 607 10.32 6.40 29.11
N LEU A 608 10.41 7.19 30.22
CA LEU A 608 10.96 6.70 31.49
C LEU A 608 10.12 5.57 32.08
N TYR A 609 8.78 5.69 32.05
CA TYR A 609 7.89 4.60 32.43
C TYR A 609 8.20 3.31 31.66
N LEU A 610 8.38 3.41 30.34
CA LEU A 610 8.73 2.25 29.50
C LEU A 610 10.16 1.75 29.78
N THR A 611 11.10 2.63 30.15
CA THR A 611 12.42 2.18 30.61
C THR A 611 12.29 1.32 31.87
N GLU A 612 11.54 1.76 32.88
CA GLU A 612 11.27 1.02 34.10
C GLU A 612 10.55 -0.34 33.80
N TYR A 613 9.60 -0.32 32.87
CA TYR A 613 8.95 -1.55 32.40
C TYR A 613 9.96 -2.55 31.81
N LEU A 614 10.85 -2.09 30.91
CA LEU A 614 11.90 -2.93 30.31
C LEU A 614 12.93 -3.39 31.35
N GLU A 615 13.28 -2.55 32.32
CA GLU A 615 14.17 -2.91 33.43
C GLU A 615 13.59 -4.02 34.31
N LYS A 616 12.28 -3.91 34.62
CA LYS A 616 11.55 -4.95 35.34
C LYS A 616 11.51 -6.26 34.54
N LEU A 617 11.24 -6.18 33.25
CA LEU A 617 11.16 -7.34 32.35
C LEU A 617 12.51 -8.05 32.20
N SER A 618 13.61 -7.28 32.17
CA SER A 618 14.97 -7.82 32.01
C SER A 618 15.63 -8.19 33.34
N GLY A 619 15.12 -7.72 34.46
CA GLY A 619 15.79 -7.81 35.77
C GLY A 619 17.10 -7.00 35.81
N ARG A 620 17.17 -5.92 34.99
CA ARG A 620 18.37 -5.08 34.88
C ARG A 620 18.00 -3.63 35.19
N GLU A 621 18.89 -2.87 35.68
CA GLU A 621 18.77 -1.45 35.95
C GLU A 621 19.68 -0.63 35.02
N ASN A 622 19.33 0.62 34.78
CA ASN A 622 20.07 1.60 33.98
C ASN A 622 20.28 1.15 32.52
N LEU A 623 19.19 0.85 31.83
CA LEU A 623 19.21 0.55 30.40
C LEU A 623 19.58 1.81 29.62
N GLU A 624 20.62 1.72 28.78
CA GLU A 624 21.05 2.84 27.92
C GLU A 624 20.17 3.07 26.70
N GLU A 625 19.44 2.03 26.29
CA GLU A 625 18.52 2.02 25.14
C GLU A 625 17.26 1.23 25.45
N ASN A 626 16.09 1.76 25.09
CA ASN A 626 14.79 1.13 25.29
C ASN A 626 14.51 0.02 24.28
N ARG A 627 15.50 -0.87 24.05
CA ARG A 627 15.36 -2.04 23.18
C ARG A 627 15.84 -3.28 23.92
N LEU A 628 14.98 -4.30 24.01
CA LEU A 628 15.34 -5.61 24.56
C LEU A 628 15.32 -6.69 23.48
N VAL A 629 16.19 -7.67 23.61
CA VAL A 629 16.12 -8.94 22.88
C VAL A 629 15.76 -10.04 23.88
N VAL A 630 14.62 -10.67 23.63
CA VAL A 630 14.09 -11.75 24.46
C VAL A 630 14.22 -13.08 23.72
N THR A 631 14.72 -14.11 24.40
CA THR A 631 14.98 -15.42 23.77
C THR A 631 14.35 -16.55 24.55
N PHE A 632 13.87 -17.55 23.83
CA PHE A 632 13.25 -18.75 24.39
C PHE A 632 14.08 -19.98 24.03
N ALA A 633 14.63 -20.65 25.03
CA ALA A 633 15.49 -21.82 24.81
C ALA A 633 14.75 -23.05 24.28
N HIS A 634 13.47 -23.18 24.63
CA HIS A 634 12.65 -24.37 24.34
C HIS A 634 11.49 -24.11 23.38
N SER A 635 11.43 -22.93 22.75
CA SER A 635 10.40 -22.65 21.73
C SER A 635 10.66 -23.43 20.44
N SER A 636 9.58 -23.73 19.72
CA SER A 636 9.65 -24.40 18.41
C SER A 636 8.73 -23.71 17.41
N GLU A 637 9.26 -23.50 16.19
CA GLU A 637 8.47 -23.02 15.07
C GLU A 637 7.58 -24.15 14.52
N ALA A 638 6.31 -23.87 14.29
CA ALA A 638 5.43 -24.68 13.50
C ALA A 638 5.43 -24.16 12.05
N THR A 639 5.40 -25.07 11.10
CA THR A 639 5.34 -24.74 9.67
C THR A 639 3.93 -24.94 9.18
N TYR A 640 3.34 -23.91 8.60
CA TYR A 640 2.03 -23.94 8.00
C TYR A 640 2.16 -23.51 6.52
N ARG A 641 2.02 -24.46 5.59
CA ARG A 641 2.33 -24.25 4.16
C ARG A 641 3.77 -23.72 3.97
N SER A 642 3.92 -22.51 3.46
CA SER A 642 5.22 -21.82 3.29
C SER A 642 5.53 -20.80 4.39
N SER A 643 4.68 -20.69 5.41
CA SER A 643 4.79 -19.71 6.48
C SER A 643 5.05 -20.38 7.83
N PHE A 644 5.36 -19.57 8.83
CA PHE A 644 5.78 -20.07 10.16
C PHE A 644 5.02 -19.39 11.28
N TRP A 645 4.88 -20.08 12.39
CA TRP A 645 4.29 -19.61 13.61
C TRP A 645 5.00 -20.24 14.84
N ASN A 646 5.00 -19.53 15.95
CA ASN A 646 5.60 -19.98 17.19
C ASN A 646 4.66 -19.67 18.36
N ALA A 647 3.99 -20.70 18.89
CA ALA A 647 3.01 -20.55 19.95
C ALA A 647 3.61 -19.93 21.22
N THR A 648 4.82 -20.34 21.62
CA THR A 648 5.49 -19.81 22.82
C THR A 648 5.76 -18.31 22.71
N HIS A 649 6.23 -17.85 21.54
CA HIS A 649 6.44 -16.42 21.29
C HIS A 649 5.11 -15.67 21.30
N HIS A 650 4.10 -16.22 20.62
CA HIS A 650 2.77 -15.64 20.52
C HIS A 650 2.14 -15.40 21.90
N ASP A 651 2.05 -16.45 22.73
CA ASP A 651 1.40 -16.37 24.03
C ASP A 651 2.14 -15.38 24.95
N TRP A 652 3.44 -15.37 24.90
CA TRP A 652 4.23 -14.43 25.69
C TRP A 652 4.02 -12.98 25.23
N VAL A 653 4.10 -12.71 23.91
CA VAL A 653 3.88 -11.37 23.36
C VAL A 653 2.46 -10.87 23.68
N VAL A 654 1.44 -11.71 23.50
CA VAL A 654 0.05 -11.39 23.83
C VAL A 654 -0.07 -10.99 25.31
N GLY A 655 0.53 -11.76 26.21
CA GLY A 655 0.52 -11.42 27.65
C GLY A 655 1.16 -10.06 27.93
N GLN A 656 2.34 -9.79 27.35
CA GLN A 656 3.01 -8.51 27.54
C GLN A 656 2.22 -7.31 26.96
N VAL A 657 1.56 -7.51 25.82
CA VAL A 657 0.72 -6.48 25.22
C VAL A 657 -0.51 -6.20 26.10
N GLN A 658 -1.15 -7.23 26.64
CA GLN A 658 -2.28 -7.08 27.55
C GLN A 658 -1.87 -6.37 28.85
N ASP A 659 -0.76 -6.76 29.47
CA ASP A 659 -0.21 -6.12 30.66
C ASP A 659 -0.02 -4.59 30.45
N LEU A 660 0.53 -4.19 29.30
CA LEU A 660 0.70 -2.76 28.97
C LEU A 660 -0.63 -2.04 28.70
N LEU A 661 -1.61 -2.71 28.07
CA LEU A 661 -2.90 -2.09 27.78
C LEU A 661 -3.77 -1.91 29.02
N GLU A 662 -3.59 -2.76 30.04
CA GLU A 662 -4.26 -2.64 31.35
C GLU A 662 -3.70 -1.49 32.19
N ASP A 663 -2.47 -1.08 31.94
CA ASP A 663 -1.82 -0.02 32.72
C ASP A 663 -2.21 1.38 32.20
N GLU A 664 -2.86 2.18 33.06
CA GLU A 664 -3.29 3.56 32.73
C GLU A 664 -2.10 4.52 32.59
N ASP A 665 -0.93 4.20 33.14
CA ASP A 665 0.29 5.00 33.01
C ASP A 665 0.99 4.77 31.67
N PHE A 666 0.59 3.77 30.88
CA PHE A 666 1.08 3.56 29.53
C PHE A 666 0.53 4.61 28.55
N GLN A 667 1.34 5.63 28.30
CA GLN A 667 0.99 6.80 27.50
C GLN A 667 1.98 7.03 26.35
N SER A 668 1.51 7.70 25.31
CA SER A 668 2.34 8.29 24.28
C SER A 668 3.03 9.54 24.78
N VAL A 669 4.03 10.03 24.04
CA VAL A 669 4.82 11.25 24.40
C VAL A 669 3.94 12.49 24.52
N ASP A 670 2.84 12.56 23.81
CA ASP A 670 1.87 13.67 23.85
C ASP A 670 0.79 13.53 24.94
N GLY A 671 0.87 12.48 25.77
CA GLY A 671 -0.06 12.20 26.86
C GLY A 671 -1.36 11.48 26.43
N ALA A 672 -1.48 11.11 25.17
CA ALA A 672 -2.55 10.22 24.72
C ALA A 672 -2.31 8.77 25.19
N PRO A 673 -3.32 7.90 25.21
CA PRO A 673 -3.12 6.46 25.47
C PRO A 673 -2.05 5.87 24.56
N GLY A 674 -1.11 5.13 25.10
CA GLY A 674 0.00 4.54 24.36
C GLY A 674 -0.46 3.54 23.31
N THR A 675 0.27 3.45 22.21
CA THR A 675 0.00 2.57 21.07
C THR A 675 1.02 1.44 20.97
N ILE A 676 0.57 0.27 20.54
CA ILE A 676 1.41 -0.92 20.38
C ILE A 676 1.35 -1.44 18.95
N MET A 677 2.50 -1.87 18.42
CA MET A 677 2.58 -2.60 17.17
C MET A 677 3.14 -4.00 17.43
N ILE A 678 2.40 -5.01 17.00
CA ILE A 678 2.91 -6.38 16.92
C ILE A 678 3.36 -6.60 15.48
N GLN A 679 4.65 -6.82 15.31
CA GLN A 679 5.27 -6.96 14.01
C GLN A 679 5.88 -8.34 13.85
N THR A 680 5.59 -9.01 12.74
CA THR A 680 6.11 -10.34 12.45
C THR A 680 6.46 -10.49 10.97
N PRO A 681 7.46 -11.28 10.61
CA PRO A 681 7.81 -11.49 9.20
C PRO A 681 6.90 -12.50 8.47
N TYR A 682 6.05 -13.25 9.18
CA TYR A 682 5.32 -14.39 8.60
C TYR A 682 3.80 -14.21 8.64
N SER A 683 3.16 -14.50 7.51
CA SER A 683 1.71 -14.33 7.35
C SER A 683 0.89 -15.22 8.30
N THR A 684 1.38 -16.40 8.68
CA THR A 684 0.69 -17.26 9.64
C THR A 684 0.73 -16.63 11.03
N ALA A 685 1.89 -16.22 11.52
CA ALA A 685 2.00 -15.52 12.80
C ALA A 685 1.16 -14.22 12.82
N TYR A 686 1.17 -13.45 11.73
CA TYR A 686 0.31 -12.27 11.58
C TYR A 686 -1.17 -12.61 11.80
N ARG A 687 -1.68 -13.70 11.17
CA ARG A 687 -3.09 -14.10 11.31
C ARG A 687 -3.45 -14.55 12.72
N GLU A 688 -2.54 -15.25 13.40
CA GLU A 688 -2.77 -15.68 14.78
C GLU A 688 -2.86 -14.48 15.72
N TYR A 689 -1.94 -13.50 15.61
CA TYR A 689 -2.03 -12.25 16.36
C TYR A 689 -3.29 -11.44 16.02
N GLU A 690 -3.65 -11.33 14.74
CA GLU A 690 -4.85 -10.62 14.31
C GLU A 690 -6.12 -11.30 14.85
N ALA A 691 -6.17 -12.62 14.82
CA ALA A 691 -7.28 -13.40 15.37
C ALA A 691 -7.42 -13.17 16.88
N GLU A 692 -6.32 -13.09 17.62
CA GLU A 692 -6.34 -12.83 19.06
C GLU A 692 -6.83 -11.41 19.35
N VAL A 693 -6.22 -10.39 18.75
CA VAL A 693 -6.57 -8.98 18.93
C VAL A 693 -8.04 -8.70 18.59
N LYS A 694 -8.62 -9.42 17.64
CA LYS A 694 -10.00 -9.27 17.21
C LYS A 694 -11.01 -9.47 18.36
N HIS A 695 -10.66 -10.29 19.38
CA HIS A 695 -11.53 -10.59 20.52
C HIS A 695 -11.37 -9.64 21.69
N TRP A 696 -10.39 -8.74 21.62
CA TRP A 696 -10.14 -7.76 22.67
C TRP A 696 -11.19 -6.66 22.70
N PRO A 697 -11.32 -5.92 23.83
CA PRO A 697 -12.19 -4.75 23.90
C PRO A 697 -11.90 -3.73 22.80
N ALA A 698 -12.93 -3.03 22.34
CA ALA A 698 -12.80 -2.04 21.26
C ALA A 698 -11.75 -0.94 21.56
N GLU A 699 -11.66 -0.54 22.85
CA GLU A 699 -10.65 0.43 23.31
C GLU A 699 -9.22 -0.09 23.09
N TRP A 700 -8.94 -1.35 23.42
CA TRP A 700 -7.63 -1.96 23.22
C TRP A 700 -7.33 -2.14 21.72
N LYS A 701 -8.31 -2.62 20.95
CA LYS A 701 -8.17 -2.78 19.49
C LYS A 701 -7.75 -1.49 18.80
N SER A 702 -8.27 -0.36 19.24
CA SER A 702 -7.92 0.95 18.66
C SER A 702 -6.47 1.39 18.91
N ARG A 703 -5.79 0.77 19.89
CA ARG A 703 -4.42 1.05 20.31
C ARG A 703 -3.41 0.03 19.78
N VAL A 704 -3.85 -1.08 19.18
CA VAL A 704 -2.97 -2.16 18.72
C VAL A 704 -3.04 -2.32 17.22
N LEU A 705 -1.86 -2.34 16.60
CA LEU A 705 -1.68 -2.58 15.17
C LEU A 705 -0.89 -3.87 14.97
N VAL A 706 -1.48 -4.87 14.33
CA VAL A 706 -0.78 -6.09 13.91
C VAL A 706 -0.39 -5.95 12.45
N VAL A 707 0.90 -6.15 12.11
CA VAL A 707 1.39 -6.01 10.73
C VAL A 707 2.52 -6.99 10.41
N THR A 708 2.66 -7.32 9.14
CA THR A 708 3.90 -7.97 8.68
C THR A 708 5.01 -6.94 8.51
N VAL A 709 6.30 -7.38 8.63
CA VAL A 709 7.46 -6.49 8.45
C VAL A 709 7.40 -5.72 7.12
N ASP A 710 7.03 -6.41 6.04
CA ASP A 710 6.95 -5.78 4.70
C ASP A 710 5.82 -4.73 4.61
N LYS A 711 4.75 -4.85 5.42
CA LYS A 711 3.64 -3.88 5.49
C LYS A 711 3.82 -2.82 6.59
N ALA A 712 4.85 -2.93 7.41
CA ALA A 712 5.09 -2.01 8.52
C ALA A 712 5.68 -0.65 8.08
N GLN A 713 6.09 -0.53 6.81
CA GLN A 713 6.63 0.72 6.28
C GLN A 713 5.58 1.84 6.37
N GLY A 714 6.03 3.04 6.73
CA GLY A 714 5.15 4.18 6.99
C GLY A 714 4.49 4.18 8.38
N ASN A 715 4.27 3.02 8.99
CA ASN A 715 3.67 2.88 10.31
C ASN A 715 4.67 3.12 11.45
N GLN A 716 4.14 3.42 12.63
CA GLN A 716 4.90 3.59 13.88
C GLN A 716 3.98 3.36 15.09
N ALA A 717 4.57 2.99 16.23
CA ALA A 717 3.86 2.88 17.50
C ALA A 717 4.78 3.27 18.66
N ASP A 718 4.21 3.52 19.83
CA ASP A 718 4.99 3.85 21.01
C ASP A 718 5.84 2.66 21.43
N VAL A 719 5.25 1.45 21.47
CA VAL A 719 5.96 0.20 21.72
C VAL A 719 5.81 -0.73 20.53
N VAL A 720 6.91 -1.39 20.14
CA VAL A 720 6.90 -2.43 19.11
C VAL A 720 7.35 -3.75 19.68
N PHE A 721 6.54 -4.80 19.48
CA PHE A 721 6.92 -6.18 19.70
C PHE A 721 7.22 -6.81 18.33
N LEU A 722 8.51 -7.08 18.09
CA LEU A 722 8.97 -7.75 16.87
C LEU A 722 9.16 -9.24 17.14
N ASP A 723 8.19 -10.06 16.74
CA ASP A 723 8.31 -11.51 16.81
C ASP A 723 8.95 -12.06 15.54
N MET A 724 10.20 -12.54 15.68
CA MET A 724 10.99 -13.13 14.60
C MET A 724 10.57 -14.57 14.26
N VAL A 725 9.75 -15.21 15.09
CA VAL A 725 9.10 -16.52 14.92
C VAL A 725 10.09 -17.70 14.82
N ARG A 726 11.11 -17.60 13.95
CA ARG A 726 11.99 -18.71 13.55
C ARG A 726 12.87 -19.21 14.69
N THR A 727 13.00 -20.55 14.75
CA THR A 727 13.86 -21.23 15.72
C THR A 727 15.00 -22.02 15.08
N THR A 728 15.15 -21.95 13.77
CA THR A 728 16.14 -22.72 13.01
C THR A 728 17.19 -21.87 12.31
N SER A 729 16.82 -20.69 11.80
CA SER A 729 17.72 -19.76 11.10
C SER A 729 17.05 -18.39 10.92
N ALA A 730 17.81 -17.34 10.69
CA ALA A 730 17.30 -16.00 10.42
C ALA A 730 16.45 -15.93 9.14
N GLY A 731 16.73 -16.81 8.17
CA GLY A 731 15.99 -16.82 6.93
C GLY A 731 16.07 -15.47 6.19
N PHE A 732 14.93 -14.99 5.70
CA PHE A 732 14.86 -13.71 4.96
C PHE A 732 14.96 -12.47 5.85
N MET A 733 14.93 -12.62 7.18
CA MET A 733 15.15 -11.51 8.12
C MET A 733 16.63 -11.10 8.24
N ASP A 734 17.56 -11.87 7.64
CA ASP A 734 18.95 -11.44 7.49
C ASP A 734 19.16 -10.47 6.31
N ASP A 735 18.06 -9.94 5.76
CA ASP A 735 18.07 -8.88 4.75
C ASP A 735 18.19 -7.52 5.45
N PRO A 736 19.22 -6.69 5.11
CA PRO A 736 19.47 -5.43 5.81
C PRO A 736 18.30 -4.44 5.70
N GLN A 737 17.63 -4.40 4.58
CA GLN A 737 16.54 -3.45 4.37
C GLN A 737 15.30 -3.83 5.18
N ARG A 738 14.91 -5.11 5.18
CA ARG A 738 13.81 -5.60 6.02
C ARG A 738 14.09 -5.42 7.50
N LEU A 739 15.31 -5.76 7.93
CA LEU A 739 15.68 -5.59 9.33
C LEU A 739 15.67 -4.12 9.73
N ASN A 740 16.15 -3.21 8.85
CA ASN A 740 16.09 -1.78 9.09
C ASN A 740 14.64 -1.27 9.21
N VAL A 741 13.73 -1.73 8.37
CA VAL A 741 12.29 -1.44 8.54
C VAL A 741 11.81 -1.94 9.89
N ALA A 742 12.10 -3.20 10.23
CA ALA A 742 11.61 -3.84 11.45
C ALA A 742 11.99 -3.08 12.71
N ILE A 743 13.28 -2.74 12.87
CA ILE A 743 13.82 -2.15 14.10
C ILE A 743 13.72 -0.62 14.17
N THR A 744 12.98 0.01 13.28
CA THR A 744 12.83 1.47 13.22
C THR A 744 11.38 1.95 13.35
N ARG A 745 10.46 1.06 13.75
CA ARG A 745 9.03 1.41 13.89
C ARG A 745 8.68 1.96 15.27
N ALA A 746 9.46 1.62 16.29
CA ALA A 746 9.21 2.04 17.66
C ALA A 746 9.52 3.53 17.87
N ARG A 747 8.66 4.18 18.66
CA ARG A 747 8.87 5.56 19.13
C ARG A 747 9.57 5.60 20.48
N GLN A 748 9.18 4.75 21.44
CA GLN A 748 9.62 4.82 22.83
C GLN A 748 10.27 3.56 23.37
N ALA A 749 9.79 2.37 22.92
CA ALA A 749 10.37 1.10 23.34
C ALA A 749 10.20 0.01 22.27
N GLU A 750 11.14 -0.94 22.25
CA GLU A 750 11.10 -2.08 21.34
C GLU A 750 11.51 -3.37 22.06
N VAL A 751 10.75 -4.43 21.83
CA VAL A 751 11.02 -5.78 22.32
C VAL A 751 11.13 -6.74 21.13
N ILE A 752 12.31 -7.31 20.91
CA ILE A 752 12.58 -8.24 19.81
C ILE A 752 12.57 -9.65 20.38
N VAL A 753 11.63 -10.47 19.94
CA VAL A 753 11.53 -11.88 20.33
C VAL A 753 12.18 -12.75 19.28
N MET A 754 13.26 -13.46 19.66
CA MET A 754 14.02 -14.29 18.72
C MET A 754 14.60 -15.54 19.39
N HIS A 755 15.03 -16.48 18.60
CA HIS A 755 15.71 -17.69 19.07
C HIS A 755 17.21 -17.62 18.78
N VAL A 756 18.05 -18.19 19.65
CA VAL A 756 19.52 -18.17 19.52
C VAL A 756 20.02 -18.70 18.17
N ARG A 757 19.31 -19.66 17.55
CA ARG A 757 19.69 -20.21 16.25
C ARG A 757 19.46 -19.25 15.08
N MET A 758 18.78 -18.13 15.30
CA MET A 758 18.68 -17.08 14.28
C MET A 758 20.01 -16.36 14.00
N ASN A 759 21.01 -16.61 14.81
CA ASN A 759 22.40 -16.20 14.52
C ASN A 759 23.00 -16.95 13.32
N TYR A 760 22.29 -17.94 12.76
CA TYR A 760 22.71 -18.68 11.58
C TYR A 760 21.81 -18.34 10.38
N ARG A 761 22.43 -18.25 9.21
CA ARG A 761 21.75 -17.90 7.95
C ARG A 761 20.87 -19.03 7.38
N THR A 762 21.31 -20.27 7.53
CA THR A 762 20.63 -21.44 6.97
C THR A 762 20.53 -22.60 7.95
N ARG A 763 19.53 -23.48 7.77
CA ARG A 763 19.37 -24.72 8.56
C ARG A 763 20.58 -25.66 8.54
N ARG A 764 21.35 -25.70 7.45
CA ARG A 764 22.44 -26.67 7.21
C ARG A 764 23.83 -26.08 7.36
N GLY A 765 23.95 -24.76 7.48
CA GLY A 765 25.23 -24.08 7.44
C GLY A 765 25.58 -23.45 8.77
N TYR A 766 26.85 -23.57 9.10
CA TYR A 766 27.47 -22.80 10.17
C TYR A 766 27.82 -21.38 9.71
N GLU A 767 27.18 -20.90 8.60
CA GLU A 767 27.35 -19.51 8.19
C GLU A 767 26.58 -18.61 9.16
N PRO A 768 27.26 -17.67 9.83
CA PRO A 768 26.59 -16.73 10.71
C PRO A 768 25.64 -15.84 9.87
N ALA A 769 24.49 -15.51 10.45
CA ALA A 769 23.65 -14.46 9.91
C ALA A 769 24.39 -13.14 10.05
N GLN A 770 24.36 -12.31 9.02
CA GLN A 770 25.15 -11.08 9.02
C GLN A 770 24.50 -10.00 9.90
N PHE A 771 23.21 -9.76 9.72
CA PHE A 771 22.49 -8.67 10.38
C PHE A 771 21.72 -9.12 11.62
N ALA A 772 21.05 -10.28 11.58
CA ALA A 772 20.33 -10.79 12.74
C ALA A 772 21.27 -11.08 13.92
N THR A 773 22.51 -11.53 13.65
CA THR A 773 23.55 -11.73 14.68
C THR A 773 23.92 -10.40 15.37
N GLN A 774 23.90 -9.27 14.65
CA GLN A 774 24.25 -7.97 15.24
C GLN A 774 23.25 -7.53 16.32
N LEU A 775 21.96 -7.84 16.16
CA LEU A 775 20.96 -7.59 17.20
C LEU A 775 21.31 -8.31 18.49
N TRP A 776 21.73 -9.57 18.36
CA TRP A 776 22.14 -10.39 19.50
C TRP A 776 23.40 -9.86 20.16
N VAL A 777 24.44 -9.58 19.36
CA VAL A 777 25.75 -9.11 19.85
C VAL A 777 25.59 -7.75 20.56
N ASP A 778 24.83 -6.84 19.97
CA ASP A 778 24.56 -5.53 20.55
C ASP A 778 23.79 -5.64 21.89
N ALA A 779 22.71 -6.45 21.90
CA ALA A 779 21.95 -6.67 23.13
C ALA A 779 22.76 -7.36 24.23
N GLN A 780 23.69 -8.26 23.87
CA GLN A 780 24.57 -8.94 24.81
C GLN A 780 25.61 -7.97 25.38
N ALA A 781 26.22 -7.12 24.56
CA ALA A 781 27.20 -6.13 24.98
C ALA A 781 26.63 -5.14 26.00
N ASP A 782 25.41 -4.66 25.74
CA ASP A 782 24.72 -3.68 26.58
C ASP A 782 23.79 -4.32 27.64
N ARG A 783 23.96 -5.63 27.92
CA ARG A 783 23.16 -6.38 28.89
C ARG A 783 21.64 -6.31 28.69
N ARG A 784 21.19 -6.13 27.45
CA ARG A 784 19.77 -6.04 27.04
C ARG A 784 19.22 -7.36 26.48
N LEU A 785 19.98 -8.46 26.68
CA LEU A 785 19.59 -9.82 26.29
C LEU A 785 18.93 -10.53 27.47
N VAL A 786 17.71 -11.00 27.30
CA VAL A 786 16.89 -11.71 28.30
C VAL A 786 16.67 -13.15 27.84
N HIS A 787 16.93 -14.09 28.74
CA HIS A 787 16.66 -15.50 28.49
C HIS A 787 15.43 -15.96 29.28
N MET A 788 14.39 -16.38 28.58
CA MET A 788 13.22 -17.01 29.16
C MET A 788 13.40 -18.53 29.16
N HIS A 789 12.97 -19.15 30.26
CA HIS A 789 13.13 -20.59 30.51
C HIS A 789 11.88 -21.38 30.20
#